data_9186fad418a28c56a87924330aca9ad6
#
_entry.id   9186fad418a28c56a87924330aca9ad6
#
_cell.length_a   1.000
_cell.length_b   1.000
_cell.length_c   1.000
_cell.angle_alpha   90.00
_cell.angle_beta   90.00
_cell.angle_gamma   90.00
#
_symmetry.space_group_name_H-M   'P 1'
#
loop_
_entity.id
_entity.type
_entity.pdbx_description
1 polymer ?
#
loop_
_entity_poly.entity_id
_entity_poly.type
_entity_poly.pdbx_seq_one_letter_code
_entity_poly.pdbx_strand_id
1 'polypeptide(L)'
;MKLRFNLSILLIIIINGCTNSPIITESKPKANLVSTFDVSLDQKDQKDLESQFDSVLDPKNLDEWMKHMSSKPHHVGSPWSKQNAEYVVKHFKSWGLEASIETFEVLVPFPKVMKLELIEPKKVSLKLNEPALKEDATSRITKDVLPGYNAFSADGNVTAELVFVNYGIPADYEELSRLGIDVKGKIVLAKYGGSWRGIKPKVAYENGAIGCIMFSDPKDDGYVRGDVYPKGPYRMEHGIQRGSVLDMPMYPGDPLTPGYGATKDAKRLAIEDAPTIMKIPVMPISYADALPLLKALEGPVAPDNWKGGLPVTYHVGPGPAKVNLHLEFEWKLRTSYHPFGRIKGSVYPNEWIMRGNHHDGWAAGAGDPISGMVSLMEEARAIGELLKTGWKPKRTLIYAGWDAEEPGLLGSTEWVEHNKDEIREKMIVYINTDGTGVGFLGVGGSHSLEKFVNEISDEVLDPVQNVSLQERNRARLRVSGNEDAEREDLRIYPLGAGSDYTPFIHHAGVPSLNLGFGGESGGGAYHSIYDTYEYYKRFNDGNFKYGITLAKVNGRLVLRLSESDILPFRFTNMVDNIDMFIKSNKKLAKDVAQKTDQRNNLLDLKSFTIAGNPKKTYLPPKRLDEVPAFDFSPLDAAFFRLKASALRYERALSKFEKGSLSAEQKAEINNILKKVDQALIREEGLPRRDWFKNMIYAPGFY
;
A
#
# COMPACT_ATOMS: atom_id res chain seq x y z
N MET A 1 -65.07 -2.49 -2.75
CA MET A 1 -65.48 -1.35 -3.58
C MET A 1 -64.29 -0.92 -4.43
N LYS A 2 -64.39 -1.16 -5.71
CA LYS A 2 -63.34 -0.91 -6.72
C LYS A 2 -63.20 0.61 -6.99
N LEU A 3 -62.01 1.11 -7.17
CA LEU A 3 -61.75 2.11 -8.21
C LEU A 3 -60.31 2.01 -8.70
N ARG A 4 -60.19 1.55 -9.95
CA ARG A 4 -59.01 1.69 -10.80
C ARG A 4 -59.06 3.11 -11.42
N PHE A 5 -57.89 3.74 -11.59
CA PHE A 5 -57.74 4.76 -12.64
C PHE A 5 -56.39 4.49 -13.36
N ASN A 6 -56.56 4.08 -14.63
CA ASN A 6 -55.58 4.18 -15.68
C ASN A 6 -55.58 5.61 -16.21
N LEU A 7 -54.41 6.16 -16.55
CA LEU A 7 -54.38 7.12 -17.65
C LEU A 7 -53.06 6.98 -18.43
N SER A 8 -53.30 6.81 -19.69
CA SER A 8 -52.35 6.56 -20.78
C SER A 8 -51.78 7.88 -21.32
N ILE A 9 -50.50 7.83 -21.73
CA ILE A 9 -49.90 8.33 -22.96
C ILE A 9 -50.39 9.67 -23.51
N LEU A 10 -49.49 10.65 -23.61
CA LEU A 10 -49.46 11.53 -24.76
C LEU A 10 -48.02 11.76 -25.24
N LEU A 11 -47.72 11.15 -26.38
CA LEU A 11 -46.52 11.32 -27.17
C LEU A 11 -46.69 12.55 -28.03
N ILE A 12 -45.87 13.59 -27.85
CA ILE A 12 -45.76 14.68 -28.83
C ILE A 12 -44.35 14.67 -29.40
N ILE A 13 -44.27 14.21 -30.64
CA ILE A 13 -43.11 14.34 -31.51
C ILE A 13 -43.14 15.78 -32.06
N ILE A 14 -42.11 16.56 -31.73
CA ILE A 14 -41.75 17.75 -32.51
C ILE A 14 -40.39 17.51 -33.12
N ILE A 15 -40.41 17.20 -34.41
CA ILE A 15 -39.22 17.23 -35.27
C ILE A 15 -39.00 18.72 -35.61
N ASN A 16 -37.84 19.25 -35.21
CA ASN A 16 -37.26 20.39 -35.89
C ASN A 16 -35.73 20.32 -35.90
N GLY A 17 -35.29 20.40 -37.07
CA GLY A 17 -34.05 20.67 -37.77
C GLY A 17 -32.75 20.73 -37.00
N CYS A 18 -31.86 19.90 -37.52
CA CYS A 18 -30.40 19.93 -37.32
C CYS A 18 -29.80 21.32 -37.52
N THR A 19 -29.05 21.78 -36.54
CA THR A 19 -27.77 22.45 -36.79
C THR A 19 -26.79 21.94 -35.75
N ASN A 20 -25.89 21.07 -36.18
CA ASN A 20 -24.69 20.67 -35.40
C ASN A 20 -23.77 21.89 -35.27
N SER A 21 -23.83 22.58 -34.14
CA SER A 21 -22.74 23.40 -33.68
C SER A 21 -21.97 22.58 -32.63
N PRO A 22 -20.66 22.39 -32.76
CA PRO A 22 -19.89 21.78 -31.70
C PRO A 22 -19.98 22.70 -30.46
N ILE A 23 -20.39 22.15 -29.33
CA ILE A 23 -20.24 22.81 -28.05
C ILE A 23 -18.71 22.88 -27.81
N ILE A 24 -18.13 23.98 -28.26
CA ILE A 24 -16.80 24.39 -27.78
C ILE A 24 -17.04 24.85 -26.34
N THR A 25 -16.80 23.96 -25.39
CA THR A 25 -16.59 24.38 -24.01
C THR A 25 -15.33 25.24 -24.03
N GLU A 26 -15.49 26.56 -23.92
CA GLU A 26 -14.39 27.45 -23.64
C GLU A 26 -13.68 26.89 -22.40
N SER A 27 -12.51 26.34 -22.60
CA SER A 27 -11.60 26.01 -21.51
C SER A 27 -11.34 27.31 -20.73
N LYS A 28 -11.66 27.34 -19.45
CA LYS A 28 -11.21 28.42 -18.57
C LYS A 28 -9.71 28.63 -18.84
N PRO A 29 -9.26 29.90 -18.97
CA PRO A 29 -7.85 30.13 -19.22
C PRO A 29 -7.05 29.42 -18.16
N LYS A 30 -6.19 28.48 -18.55
CA LYS A 30 -5.23 27.82 -17.65
C LYS A 30 -4.47 28.95 -16.96
N ALA A 31 -4.50 28.97 -15.65
CA ALA A 31 -3.58 29.83 -14.91
C ALA A 31 -2.19 29.44 -15.41
N ASN A 32 -1.42 30.40 -15.94
CA ASN A 32 -0.08 30.16 -16.46
C ASN A 32 0.87 29.86 -15.28
N LEU A 33 0.70 28.68 -14.65
CA LEU A 33 1.67 28.14 -13.71
C LEU A 33 2.87 27.69 -14.55
N VAL A 34 4.04 28.24 -14.23
CA VAL A 34 5.28 27.92 -14.90
C VAL A 34 5.56 26.42 -14.71
N SER A 35 5.80 25.70 -15.83
CA SER A 35 6.18 24.29 -15.77
C SER A 35 7.41 24.07 -14.88
N THR A 36 7.45 22.95 -14.16
CA THR A 36 8.67 22.55 -13.42
C THR A 36 9.83 22.35 -14.38
N PHE A 37 9.53 21.95 -15.61
CA PHE A 37 10.46 21.75 -16.69
C PHE A 37 11.11 23.06 -17.16
N ASP A 38 10.31 24.12 -17.34
CA ASP A 38 10.80 25.40 -17.87
C ASP A 38 11.76 26.13 -16.92
N VAL A 39 11.57 25.95 -15.62
CA VAL A 39 12.41 26.58 -14.58
C VAL A 39 13.73 25.86 -14.41
N SER A 40 13.76 24.55 -14.59
CA SER A 40 14.81 23.70 -14.03
C SER A 40 15.77 23.11 -15.07
N LEU A 41 15.36 22.99 -16.34
CA LEU A 41 16.05 22.16 -17.35
C LEU A 41 16.27 22.89 -18.68
N ASP A 42 17.29 22.48 -19.45
CA ASP A 42 17.34 22.76 -20.89
C ASP A 42 16.38 21.81 -21.59
N GLN A 43 15.30 22.34 -22.13
CA GLN A 43 14.20 21.55 -22.67
C GLN A 43 14.62 20.61 -23.80
N LYS A 44 15.50 21.09 -24.69
CA LYS A 44 15.93 20.31 -25.85
C LYS A 44 16.82 19.16 -25.39
N ASP A 45 17.87 19.47 -24.64
CA ASP A 45 18.84 18.49 -24.18
C ASP A 45 18.17 17.42 -23.29
N GLN A 46 17.19 17.84 -22.46
CA GLN A 46 16.45 16.91 -21.62
C GLN A 46 15.54 15.98 -22.43
N LYS A 47 14.82 16.49 -23.43
CA LYS A 47 13.97 15.66 -24.31
C LYS A 47 14.79 14.69 -25.14
N ASP A 48 15.95 15.13 -25.61
CA ASP A 48 16.89 14.27 -26.35
C ASP A 48 17.41 13.15 -25.42
N LEU A 49 17.74 13.46 -24.18
CA LEU A 49 18.16 12.47 -23.16
C LEU A 49 17.06 11.48 -22.84
N GLU A 50 15.83 11.95 -22.60
CA GLU A 50 14.66 11.10 -22.34
C GLU A 50 14.33 10.22 -23.56
N SER A 51 14.45 10.75 -24.77
CA SER A 51 14.24 9.96 -26.00
C SER A 51 15.28 8.85 -26.15
N GLN A 52 16.55 9.12 -25.85
CA GLN A 52 17.61 8.10 -25.84
C GLN A 52 17.32 7.03 -24.79
N PHE A 53 16.95 7.43 -23.55
CA PHE A 53 16.54 6.51 -22.49
C PHE A 53 15.38 5.62 -22.93
N ASP A 54 14.30 6.21 -23.44
CA ASP A 54 13.10 5.49 -23.88
C ASP A 54 13.40 4.47 -24.99
N SER A 55 14.31 4.81 -25.90
CA SER A 55 14.64 4.00 -27.09
C SER A 55 15.33 2.67 -26.77
N VAL A 56 15.94 2.56 -25.61
CA VAL A 56 16.68 1.35 -25.19
C VAL A 56 15.90 0.43 -24.26
N LEU A 57 14.67 0.80 -23.84
CA LEU A 57 13.82 -0.03 -23.00
C LEU A 57 13.33 -1.27 -23.77
N ASP A 58 13.53 -2.47 -23.21
CA ASP A 58 13.15 -3.74 -23.88
C ASP A 58 12.32 -4.64 -22.92
N PRO A 59 11.05 -4.93 -23.25
CA PRO A 59 10.20 -5.81 -22.44
C PRO A 59 10.71 -7.25 -22.33
N LYS A 60 11.60 -7.69 -23.21
CA LYS A 60 12.20 -9.03 -23.14
C LYS A 60 13.07 -9.20 -21.89
N ASN A 61 13.73 -8.13 -21.47
CA ASN A 61 14.52 -8.16 -20.25
C ASN A 61 13.65 -8.42 -19.03
N LEU A 62 12.49 -7.73 -18.93
CA LEU A 62 11.55 -7.93 -17.82
C LEU A 62 11.03 -9.38 -17.79
N ASP A 63 10.71 -9.94 -18.95
CA ASP A 63 10.24 -11.32 -19.10
C ASP A 63 11.30 -12.32 -18.61
N GLU A 64 12.54 -12.18 -19.08
CA GLU A 64 13.65 -13.06 -18.69
C GLU A 64 13.93 -12.98 -17.19
N TRP A 65 14.05 -11.75 -16.63
CA TRP A 65 14.40 -11.55 -15.25
C TRP A 65 13.27 -11.98 -14.31
N MET A 66 12.02 -11.69 -14.63
CA MET A 66 10.89 -12.18 -13.84
C MET A 66 10.86 -13.69 -13.79
N LYS A 67 11.00 -14.35 -14.94
CA LYS A 67 11.04 -15.80 -15.03
C LYS A 67 12.18 -16.40 -14.19
N HIS A 68 13.35 -15.74 -14.13
CA HIS A 68 14.46 -16.17 -13.30
C HIS A 68 14.17 -15.96 -11.82
N MET A 69 13.85 -14.73 -11.42
CA MET A 69 13.76 -14.32 -10.01
C MET A 69 12.59 -15.00 -9.29
N SER A 70 11.45 -15.19 -9.96
CA SER A 70 10.27 -15.86 -9.42
C SER A 70 10.25 -17.39 -9.65
N SER A 71 11.36 -17.98 -10.11
CA SER A 71 11.43 -19.42 -10.42
C SER A 71 11.45 -20.32 -9.18
N LYS A 72 11.68 -19.77 -7.99
CA LYS A 72 11.71 -20.46 -6.70
C LYS A 72 11.22 -19.55 -5.61
N PRO A 73 10.77 -20.09 -4.45
CA PRO A 73 10.44 -19.29 -3.28
C PRO A 73 11.64 -18.47 -2.82
N HIS A 74 11.40 -17.17 -2.60
CA HIS A 74 12.45 -16.20 -2.25
C HIS A 74 12.08 -15.31 -1.06
N HIS A 75 11.39 -15.89 -0.08
CA HIS A 75 11.18 -15.22 1.20
C HIS A 75 12.52 -14.97 1.91
N VAL A 76 12.56 -13.95 2.78
CA VAL A 76 13.75 -13.66 3.59
C VAL A 76 14.27 -14.92 4.29
N GLY A 77 15.59 -15.11 4.30
CA GLY A 77 16.25 -16.29 4.86
C GLY A 77 16.21 -17.53 3.97
N SER A 78 15.54 -17.52 2.81
CA SER A 78 15.64 -18.57 1.82
C SER A 78 16.95 -18.47 1.01
N PRO A 79 17.48 -19.59 0.51
CA PRO A 79 18.69 -19.53 -0.34
C PRO A 79 18.46 -18.74 -1.63
N TRP A 80 17.21 -18.66 -2.12
CA TRP A 80 16.91 -17.99 -3.39
C TRP A 80 16.81 -16.47 -3.22
N SER A 81 16.37 -15.95 -2.05
CA SER A 81 16.45 -14.52 -1.76
C SER A 81 17.86 -13.98 -1.89
N LYS A 82 18.85 -14.66 -1.24
CA LYS A 82 20.27 -14.31 -1.39
C LYS A 82 20.75 -14.38 -2.84
N GLN A 83 20.37 -15.44 -3.57
CA GLN A 83 20.76 -15.59 -4.97
C GLN A 83 20.16 -14.51 -5.86
N ASN A 84 18.92 -14.07 -5.59
CA ASN A 84 18.31 -12.93 -6.27
C ASN A 84 19.07 -11.63 -5.99
N ALA A 85 19.47 -11.37 -4.75
CA ALA A 85 20.29 -10.21 -4.41
C ALA A 85 21.65 -10.24 -5.16
N GLU A 86 22.32 -11.39 -5.20
CA GLU A 86 23.57 -11.58 -5.96
C GLU A 86 23.34 -11.40 -7.48
N TYR A 87 22.21 -11.85 -8.01
CA TYR A 87 21.81 -11.69 -9.41
C TYR A 87 21.64 -10.21 -9.76
N VAL A 88 20.91 -9.45 -8.94
CA VAL A 88 20.70 -8.02 -9.13
C VAL A 88 22.03 -7.26 -9.10
N VAL A 89 22.91 -7.52 -8.13
CA VAL A 89 24.23 -6.87 -8.04
C VAL A 89 25.09 -7.19 -9.26
N LYS A 90 25.05 -8.43 -9.76
CA LYS A 90 25.76 -8.81 -10.99
C LYS A 90 25.29 -7.97 -12.19
N HIS A 91 23.99 -7.77 -12.33
CA HIS A 91 23.40 -6.95 -13.37
C HIS A 91 23.79 -5.48 -13.23
N PHE A 92 23.66 -4.89 -12.04
CA PHE A 92 24.05 -3.51 -11.78
C PHE A 92 25.51 -3.26 -12.15
N LYS A 93 26.43 -4.16 -11.77
CA LYS A 93 27.85 -4.08 -12.17
C LYS A 93 28.04 -4.14 -13.69
N SER A 94 27.30 -5.00 -14.38
CA SER A 94 27.39 -5.13 -15.83
C SER A 94 26.90 -3.91 -16.58
N TRP A 95 26.03 -3.09 -15.96
CA TRP A 95 25.55 -1.81 -16.50
C TRP A 95 26.38 -0.60 -16.09
N GLY A 96 27.50 -0.83 -15.37
CA GLY A 96 28.44 0.23 -14.99
C GLY A 96 28.12 0.93 -13.68
N LEU A 97 27.24 0.39 -12.86
CA LEU A 97 26.97 0.88 -11.51
C LEU A 97 27.99 0.30 -10.51
N GLU A 98 28.41 1.10 -9.54
CA GLU A 98 29.05 0.60 -8.35
C GLU A 98 28.02 -0.15 -7.52
N ALA A 99 28.22 -1.47 -7.31
CA ALA A 99 27.20 -2.28 -6.68
C ALA A 99 27.73 -3.21 -5.59
N SER A 100 26.96 -3.33 -4.51
CA SER A 100 27.26 -4.12 -3.29
C SER A 100 25.96 -4.72 -2.72
N ILE A 101 26.10 -5.61 -1.75
CA ILE A 101 25.01 -6.09 -0.89
C ILE A 101 25.27 -5.57 0.52
N GLU A 102 24.26 -4.92 1.11
CA GLU A 102 24.22 -4.59 2.52
C GLU A 102 23.34 -5.60 3.26
N THR A 103 23.55 -5.82 4.56
CA THR A 103 22.84 -6.86 5.32
C THR A 103 22.47 -6.38 6.70
N PHE A 104 21.30 -6.89 7.17
CA PHE A 104 20.86 -6.75 8.56
C PHE A 104 20.47 -8.13 9.13
N GLU A 105 20.48 -8.26 10.44
CA GLU A 105 20.09 -9.46 11.16
C GLU A 105 18.73 -9.23 11.83
N VAL A 106 17.65 -9.65 11.16
CA VAL A 106 16.27 -9.36 11.56
C VAL A 106 15.55 -10.58 12.11
N LEU A 107 14.66 -10.36 13.10
CA LEU A 107 13.84 -11.44 13.65
C LEU A 107 12.76 -11.84 12.65
N VAL A 108 12.74 -13.11 12.22
CA VAL A 108 11.64 -13.62 11.38
C VAL A 108 11.23 -15.01 11.89
N PRO A 109 9.99 -15.17 12.40
CA PRO A 109 9.48 -16.45 12.85
C PRO A 109 9.06 -17.32 11.66
N PHE A 110 9.53 -18.59 11.62
CA PHE A 110 9.06 -19.58 10.67
C PHE A 110 8.20 -20.64 11.36
N PRO A 111 7.10 -21.10 10.75
CA PRO A 111 6.21 -22.05 11.37
C PRO A 111 6.85 -23.45 11.51
N LYS A 112 6.72 -24.04 12.71
CA LYS A 112 7.10 -25.42 13.04
C LYS A 112 5.92 -26.35 13.16
N VAL A 113 4.87 -25.88 13.86
CA VAL A 113 3.63 -26.60 14.03
C VAL A 113 2.48 -25.70 13.61
N MET A 114 1.64 -26.20 12.73
CA MET A 114 0.42 -25.55 12.29
C MET A 114 -0.70 -26.57 12.23
N LYS A 115 -1.66 -26.49 13.15
CA LYS A 115 -2.82 -27.38 13.20
C LYS A 115 -4.07 -26.58 13.51
N LEU A 116 -5.13 -26.88 12.82
CA LEU A 116 -6.46 -26.34 13.06
C LEU A 116 -7.47 -27.45 12.91
N GLU A 117 -8.23 -27.71 13.97
CA GLU A 117 -9.25 -28.73 14.01
C GLU A 117 -10.58 -28.12 14.49
N LEU A 118 -11.65 -28.39 13.75
CA LEU A 118 -12.99 -28.29 14.29
C LEU A 118 -13.21 -29.48 15.23
N ILE A 119 -13.48 -29.24 16.51
CA ILE A 119 -13.64 -30.29 17.52
C ILE A 119 -15.11 -30.69 17.63
N GLU A 120 -15.98 -29.69 17.68
CA GLU A 120 -17.43 -29.84 17.78
C GLU A 120 -18.15 -29.00 16.74
N PRO A 121 -19.35 -29.41 16.24
CA PRO A 121 -20.15 -30.59 16.61
C PRO A 121 -19.62 -31.91 16.03
N LYS A 122 -18.76 -31.87 15.04
CA LYS A 122 -18.11 -33.04 14.41
C LYS A 122 -16.66 -32.74 14.16
N LYS A 123 -15.78 -33.66 14.58
CA LYS A 123 -14.35 -33.50 14.40
C LYS A 123 -13.97 -33.48 12.92
N VAL A 124 -13.27 -32.41 12.51
CA VAL A 124 -12.71 -32.21 11.16
C VAL A 124 -11.32 -31.59 11.28
N SER A 125 -10.30 -32.30 10.80
CA SER A 125 -8.95 -31.68 10.64
C SER A 125 -8.93 -30.92 9.32
N LEU A 126 -8.58 -29.63 9.38
CA LEU A 126 -8.51 -28.78 8.18
C LEU A 126 -7.23 -29.08 7.40
N LYS A 127 -7.29 -28.94 6.09
CA LYS A 127 -6.18 -29.35 5.20
C LYS A 127 -5.00 -28.39 5.24
N LEU A 128 -5.26 -27.09 5.33
CA LEU A 128 -4.25 -26.03 5.39
C LEU A 128 -3.21 -26.10 4.26
N ASN A 129 -3.59 -26.57 3.11
CA ASN A 129 -2.69 -26.76 1.97
C ASN A 129 -3.22 -26.13 0.68
N GLU A 130 -2.31 -25.68 -0.13
CA GLU A 130 -2.56 -25.17 -1.48
C GLU A 130 -2.10 -26.23 -2.48
N PRO A 131 -3.02 -26.86 -3.25
CA PRO A 131 -2.65 -27.93 -4.18
C PRO A 131 -1.88 -27.39 -5.39
N ALA A 132 -0.91 -28.16 -5.86
CA ALA A 132 -0.22 -27.89 -7.11
C ALA A 132 -1.20 -27.96 -8.29
N LEU A 133 -1.05 -27.09 -9.27
CA LEU A 133 -1.89 -27.01 -10.45
C LEU A 133 -1.17 -27.57 -11.69
N LYS A 134 -1.93 -28.21 -12.57
CA LYS A 134 -1.38 -28.75 -13.81
C LYS A 134 -0.90 -27.65 -14.76
N GLU A 135 -1.62 -26.56 -14.78
CA GLU A 135 -1.42 -25.41 -15.65
C GLU A 135 -0.31 -24.46 -15.16
N ASP A 136 0.23 -24.70 -13.97
CA ASP A 136 1.18 -23.84 -13.28
C ASP A 136 2.36 -24.69 -12.78
N ALA A 137 3.48 -24.62 -13.50
CA ALA A 137 4.67 -25.41 -13.17
C ALA A 137 5.31 -24.97 -11.87
N THR A 138 5.29 -23.66 -11.58
CA THR A 138 5.88 -23.07 -10.39
C THR A 138 5.12 -23.49 -9.12
N SER A 139 3.80 -23.66 -9.17
CA SER A 139 2.99 -24.15 -8.05
C SER A 139 3.34 -25.57 -7.57
N ARG A 140 4.12 -26.33 -8.35
CA ARG A 140 4.59 -27.69 -8.00
C ARG A 140 5.87 -27.71 -7.16
N ILE A 141 6.51 -26.57 -6.99
CA ILE A 141 7.72 -26.46 -6.20
C ILE A 141 7.33 -26.61 -4.73
N THR A 142 7.96 -27.53 -4.04
CA THR A 142 7.73 -27.81 -2.61
C THR A 142 8.94 -27.48 -1.74
N LYS A 143 10.13 -27.42 -2.38
CA LYS A 143 11.35 -27.11 -1.65
C LYS A 143 11.39 -25.62 -1.29
N ASP A 144 11.69 -25.33 -0.04
CA ASP A 144 11.80 -23.99 0.52
C ASP A 144 10.49 -23.18 0.49
N VAL A 145 9.33 -23.84 0.26
CA VAL A 145 8.01 -23.21 0.37
C VAL A 145 7.56 -23.17 1.83
N LEU A 146 7.29 -21.99 2.37
CA LEU A 146 6.64 -21.87 3.66
C LEU A 146 5.13 -22.12 3.52
N PRO A 147 4.49 -22.80 4.49
CA PRO A 147 3.04 -22.98 4.48
C PRO A 147 2.31 -21.63 4.55
N GLY A 148 0.98 -21.64 4.37
CA GLY A 148 0.17 -20.44 4.58
C GLY A 148 0.15 -20.07 6.07
N TYR A 149 0.83 -18.99 6.47
CA TYR A 149 0.94 -18.55 7.86
C TYR A 149 0.91 -17.02 7.98
N ASN A 150 0.74 -16.55 9.21
CA ASN A 150 0.90 -15.13 9.54
C ASN A 150 2.19 -14.95 10.37
N ALA A 151 3.16 -14.22 9.80
CA ALA A 151 4.38 -13.87 10.52
C ALA A 151 4.06 -12.98 11.74
N PHE A 152 4.82 -13.18 12.83
CA PHE A 152 4.66 -12.51 14.12
C PHE A 152 3.33 -12.81 14.85
N SER A 153 2.66 -13.90 14.47
CA SER A 153 1.68 -14.54 15.35
C SER A 153 2.35 -15.08 16.61
N ALA A 154 1.66 -15.08 17.74
CA ALA A 154 2.15 -15.77 18.92
C ALA A 154 2.12 -17.30 18.75
N ASP A 155 2.99 -18.01 19.46
CA ASP A 155 2.85 -19.43 19.74
C ASP A 155 1.60 -19.66 20.62
N GLY A 156 0.95 -20.82 20.48
CA GLY A 156 -0.15 -21.20 21.34
C GLY A 156 -0.83 -22.49 20.91
N ASN A 157 -1.43 -23.16 21.89
CA ASN A 157 -2.30 -24.31 21.68
C ASN A 157 -3.58 -24.08 22.46
N VAL A 158 -4.61 -23.55 21.80
CA VAL A 158 -5.84 -23.09 22.42
C VAL A 158 -7.05 -23.82 21.85
N THR A 159 -7.98 -24.16 22.73
CA THR A 159 -9.26 -24.79 22.35
C THR A 159 -10.40 -24.00 22.93
N ALA A 160 -11.28 -23.47 22.08
CA ALA A 160 -12.40 -22.64 22.49
C ALA A 160 -13.55 -22.65 21.48
N GLU A 161 -14.69 -22.10 21.91
CA GLU A 161 -15.79 -21.76 21.01
C GLU A 161 -15.36 -20.76 19.94
N LEU A 162 -15.97 -20.86 18.75
CA LEU A 162 -15.67 -20.01 17.60
C LEU A 162 -16.75 -18.91 17.45
N VAL A 163 -16.31 -17.67 17.18
CA VAL A 163 -17.19 -16.53 16.88
C VAL A 163 -16.77 -15.89 15.56
N PHE A 164 -17.72 -15.68 14.65
CA PHE A 164 -17.49 -14.93 13.42
C PHE A 164 -17.59 -13.43 13.67
N VAL A 165 -16.55 -12.69 13.31
CA VAL A 165 -16.40 -11.26 13.65
C VAL A 165 -16.27 -10.36 12.41
N ASN A 166 -16.86 -10.76 11.29
CA ASN A 166 -16.79 -10.01 10.02
C ASN A 166 -15.34 -9.68 9.60
N TYR A 167 -14.97 -8.41 9.51
CA TYR A 167 -13.59 -7.97 9.23
C TYR A 167 -12.73 -7.79 10.51
N GLY A 168 -13.31 -7.96 11.70
CA GLY A 168 -12.59 -7.86 12.97
C GLY A 168 -12.07 -6.46 13.29
N ILE A 169 -12.75 -5.43 12.82
CA ILE A 169 -12.46 -4.02 13.14
C ILE A 169 -13.27 -3.55 14.37
N PRO A 170 -12.90 -2.43 15.03
CA PRO A 170 -13.60 -1.97 16.25
C PRO A 170 -15.11 -1.88 16.12
N ALA A 171 -15.64 -1.44 14.98
CA ALA A 171 -17.07 -1.34 14.73
C ALA A 171 -17.78 -2.71 14.73
N ASP A 172 -17.10 -3.79 14.30
CA ASP A 172 -17.64 -5.14 14.31
C ASP A 172 -17.80 -5.66 15.75
N TYR A 173 -16.88 -5.33 16.65
CA TYR A 173 -16.98 -5.70 18.08
C TYR A 173 -18.06 -4.90 18.82
N GLU A 174 -18.31 -3.65 18.40
CA GLU A 174 -19.48 -2.92 18.90
C GLU A 174 -20.78 -3.61 18.48
N GLU A 175 -20.90 -4.05 17.23
CA GLU A 175 -22.07 -4.78 16.73
C GLU A 175 -22.25 -6.12 17.46
N LEU A 176 -21.16 -6.89 17.69
CA LEU A 176 -21.20 -8.10 18.51
C LEU A 176 -21.75 -7.84 19.91
N SER A 177 -21.28 -6.78 20.56
CA SER A 177 -21.78 -6.38 21.88
C SER A 177 -23.30 -6.12 21.88
N ARG A 178 -23.81 -5.50 20.81
CA ARG A 178 -25.25 -5.25 20.63
C ARG A 178 -26.04 -6.55 20.41
N LEU A 179 -25.45 -7.50 19.69
CA LEU A 179 -26.02 -8.85 19.50
C LEU A 179 -25.97 -9.71 20.81
N GLY A 180 -25.37 -9.19 21.88
CA GLY A 180 -25.15 -9.90 23.13
C GLY A 180 -24.10 -10.99 23.07
N ILE A 181 -23.16 -10.87 22.09
CA ILE A 181 -22.07 -11.82 21.90
C ILE A 181 -20.78 -11.26 22.49
N ASP A 182 -20.13 -12.06 23.33
CA ASP A 182 -18.82 -11.79 23.92
C ASP A 182 -17.78 -12.74 23.32
N VAL A 183 -16.62 -12.21 22.97
CA VAL A 183 -15.48 -12.98 22.41
C VAL A 183 -14.44 -13.36 23.47
N LYS A 184 -14.61 -12.92 24.71
CA LYS A 184 -13.66 -13.20 25.80
C LYS A 184 -13.48 -14.71 26.01
N GLY A 185 -12.23 -15.16 25.96
CA GLY A 185 -11.85 -16.56 26.06
C GLY A 185 -12.23 -17.43 24.85
N LYS A 186 -12.63 -16.81 23.72
CA LYS A 186 -13.02 -17.50 22.50
C LYS A 186 -11.98 -17.32 21.38
N ILE A 187 -12.11 -18.10 20.31
CA ILE A 187 -11.36 -17.93 19.07
C ILE A 187 -12.26 -17.18 18.09
N VAL A 188 -11.71 -16.18 17.39
CA VAL A 188 -12.47 -15.44 16.39
C VAL A 188 -12.13 -15.88 14.97
N LEU A 189 -13.12 -15.84 14.07
CA LEU A 189 -13.00 -16.04 12.65
C LEU A 189 -13.26 -14.71 11.94
N ALA A 190 -12.25 -14.13 11.28
CA ALA A 190 -12.33 -12.86 10.58
C ALA A 190 -12.11 -13.01 9.07
N LYS A 191 -12.72 -12.12 8.29
CA LYS A 191 -12.40 -11.95 6.87
C LYS A 191 -11.20 -11.03 6.67
N TYR A 192 -10.38 -11.27 5.65
CA TYR A 192 -9.48 -10.26 5.12
C TYR A 192 -10.28 -9.09 4.52
N GLY A 193 -9.70 -7.88 4.53
CA GLY A 193 -10.37 -6.65 4.09
C GLY A 193 -10.81 -5.76 5.25
N GLY A 194 -11.31 -4.59 4.94
CA GLY A 194 -11.79 -3.58 5.89
C GLY A 194 -10.70 -2.81 6.66
N SER A 195 -9.53 -3.39 6.87
CA SER A 195 -8.36 -2.74 7.48
C SER A 195 -7.08 -3.55 7.23
N TRP A 196 -5.93 -3.06 7.69
CA TRP A 196 -4.69 -3.83 7.79
C TRP A 196 -4.92 -5.17 8.52
N ARG A 197 -4.26 -6.25 8.02
CA ARG A 197 -4.51 -7.60 8.55
C ARG A 197 -4.16 -7.76 10.03
N GLY A 198 -3.11 -7.09 10.52
CA GLY A 198 -2.71 -7.12 11.94
C GLY A 198 -3.71 -6.45 12.90
N ILE A 199 -4.60 -5.58 12.40
CA ILE A 199 -5.67 -4.97 13.21
C ILE A 199 -6.65 -6.03 13.71
N LYS A 200 -6.92 -7.06 12.93
CA LYS A 200 -7.89 -8.11 13.28
C LYS A 200 -7.53 -8.87 14.57
N PRO A 201 -6.32 -9.46 14.67
CA PRO A 201 -5.91 -10.11 15.91
C PRO A 201 -5.64 -9.11 17.05
N LYS A 202 -5.19 -7.89 16.77
CA LYS A 202 -5.02 -6.82 17.77
C LYS A 202 -6.34 -6.50 18.45
N VAL A 203 -7.38 -6.18 17.68
CA VAL A 203 -8.71 -5.86 18.22
C VAL A 203 -9.35 -7.08 18.87
N ALA A 204 -9.13 -8.29 18.35
CA ALA A 204 -9.56 -9.53 18.97
C ALA A 204 -8.96 -9.69 20.38
N TYR A 205 -7.65 -9.53 20.51
CA TYR A 205 -6.95 -9.58 21.79
C TYR A 205 -7.43 -8.50 22.77
N GLU A 206 -7.60 -7.26 22.32
CA GLU A 206 -8.13 -6.14 23.12
C GLU A 206 -9.53 -6.43 23.67
N ASN A 207 -10.33 -7.25 22.96
CA ASN A 207 -11.65 -7.72 23.41
C ASN A 207 -11.59 -9.06 24.15
N GLY A 208 -10.41 -9.58 24.48
CA GLY A 208 -10.21 -10.77 25.28
C GLY A 208 -10.30 -12.11 24.54
N ALA A 209 -10.28 -12.12 23.20
CA ALA A 209 -10.13 -13.35 22.42
C ALA A 209 -8.77 -14.00 22.65
N ILE A 210 -8.69 -15.33 22.54
CA ILE A 210 -7.48 -16.11 22.78
C ILE A 210 -6.87 -16.72 21.50
N GLY A 211 -7.44 -16.45 20.34
CA GLY A 211 -6.96 -16.86 19.03
C GLY A 211 -7.74 -16.17 17.92
N CYS A 212 -7.12 -16.05 16.74
CA CYS A 212 -7.70 -15.43 15.56
C CYS A 212 -7.43 -16.29 14.32
N ILE A 213 -8.48 -16.58 13.56
CA ILE A 213 -8.41 -17.28 12.28
C ILE A 213 -8.86 -16.29 11.21
N MET A 214 -8.11 -16.20 10.08
CA MET A 214 -8.43 -15.27 9.00
C MET A 214 -8.61 -16.00 7.67
N PHE A 215 -9.54 -15.54 6.83
CA PHE A 215 -9.75 -16.09 5.49
C PHE A 215 -10.15 -15.00 4.49
N SER A 216 -9.81 -15.22 3.21
CA SER A 216 -10.34 -14.40 2.12
C SER A 216 -11.72 -14.93 1.72
N ASP A 217 -12.76 -14.11 1.94
CA ASP A 217 -14.12 -14.51 1.54
C ASP A 217 -14.27 -14.40 0.01
N PRO A 218 -14.92 -15.40 -0.66
CA PRO A 218 -15.04 -15.37 -2.13
C PRO A 218 -15.90 -14.22 -2.67
N LYS A 219 -16.63 -13.48 -1.83
CA LYS A 219 -17.30 -12.23 -2.21
C LYS A 219 -16.30 -11.11 -2.46
N ASP A 220 -15.23 -11.07 -1.68
CA ASP A 220 -14.21 -10.03 -1.75
C ASP A 220 -13.09 -10.43 -2.73
N ASP A 221 -12.68 -11.71 -2.72
CA ASP A 221 -11.63 -12.27 -3.57
C ASP A 221 -11.91 -13.76 -3.84
N GLY A 222 -12.62 -14.07 -4.94
CA GLY A 222 -12.96 -15.42 -5.33
C GLY A 222 -14.05 -15.47 -6.40
N TYR A 223 -14.77 -16.59 -6.47
CA TYR A 223 -15.71 -16.89 -7.55
C TYR A 223 -16.91 -15.93 -7.68
N VAL A 224 -17.21 -15.15 -6.67
CA VAL A 224 -18.26 -14.11 -6.77
C VAL A 224 -17.79 -12.93 -7.62
N ARG A 225 -16.47 -12.75 -7.74
CA ARG A 225 -15.86 -11.69 -8.57
C ARG A 225 -15.68 -12.14 -10.04
N GLY A 226 -15.57 -13.43 -10.29
CA GLY A 226 -15.36 -14.01 -11.61
C GLY A 226 -14.69 -15.38 -11.56
N ASP A 227 -14.24 -15.87 -12.72
CA ASP A 227 -13.54 -17.14 -12.79
C ASP A 227 -12.28 -17.16 -11.93
N VAL A 228 -12.10 -18.23 -11.17
CA VAL A 228 -10.94 -18.39 -10.27
C VAL A 228 -9.77 -19.09 -10.99
N TYR A 229 -8.57 -18.91 -10.46
CA TYR A 229 -7.37 -19.57 -10.97
C TYR A 229 -7.50 -21.10 -10.92
N PRO A 230 -7.05 -21.86 -11.95
CA PRO A 230 -6.28 -21.42 -13.12
C PRO A 230 -7.11 -20.93 -14.32
N LYS A 231 -8.43 -20.90 -14.24
CA LYS A 231 -9.31 -20.52 -15.35
C LYS A 231 -9.43 -19.00 -15.50
N GLY A 232 -9.44 -18.29 -14.41
CA GLY A 232 -9.50 -16.83 -14.33
C GLY A 232 -8.59 -16.27 -13.24
N PRO A 233 -8.62 -14.95 -13.01
CA PRO A 233 -7.63 -14.27 -12.15
C PRO A 233 -7.96 -14.28 -10.66
N TYR A 234 -9.17 -14.72 -10.24
CA TYR A 234 -9.57 -14.61 -8.84
C TYR A 234 -9.10 -15.81 -8.01
N ARG A 235 -9.09 -15.64 -6.68
CA ARG A 235 -8.61 -16.63 -5.73
C ARG A 235 -9.38 -17.94 -5.81
N MET A 236 -8.65 -19.03 -6.00
CA MET A 236 -9.22 -20.36 -5.95
C MET A 236 -9.52 -20.79 -4.50
N GLU A 237 -10.37 -21.81 -4.35
CA GLU A 237 -10.91 -22.24 -3.05
C GLU A 237 -9.86 -22.64 -2.01
N HIS A 238 -8.70 -23.11 -2.43
CA HIS A 238 -7.59 -23.51 -1.56
C HIS A 238 -6.49 -22.46 -1.43
N GLY A 239 -6.58 -21.31 -2.11
CA GLY A 239 -5.58 -20.26 -2.01
C GLY A 239 -5.58 -19.62 -0.62
N ILE A 240 -4.41 -19.57 0.01
CA ILE A 240 -4.23 -19.03 1.36
C ILE A 240 -3.45 -17.69 1.25
N GLN A 241 -3.99 -16.63 1.79
CA GLN A 241 -3.28 -15.34 1.87
C GLN A 241 -2.34 -15.35 3.08
N ARG A 242 -1.04 -15.47 2.84
CA ARG A 242 0.01 -15.25 3.85
C ARG A 242 0.03 -13.78 4.27
N GLY A 243 0.89 -13.43 5.17
CA GLY A 243 1.19 -12.03 5.49
C GLY A 243 1.59 -11.82 6.93
N SER A 244 2.20 -10.70 7.22
CA SER A 244 2.55 -10.30 8.57
C SER A 244 1.33 -9.80 9.35
N VAL A 245 1.27 -10.13 10.64
CA VAL A 245 0.33 -9.52 11.59
C VAL A 245 1.05 -8.63 12.62
N LEU A 246 2.31 -8.29 12.35
CA LEU A 246 3.05 -7.31 13.14
C LEU A 246 2.21 -6.04 13.32
N ASP A 247 2.18 -5.44 14.52
CA ASP A 247 1.46 -4.17 14.75
C ASP A 247 2.21 -2.99 14.12
N MET A 248 2.34 -3.01 12.79
CA MET A 248 3.03 -1.96 12.01
C MET A 248 2.45 -0.56 12.20
N PRO A 249 1.15 -0.37 12.48
CA PRO A 249 0.66 0.95 12.89
C PRO A 249 1.31 1.53 14.14
N MET A 250 1.93 0.70 14.99
CA MET A 250 2.75 1.16 16.11
C MET A 250 4.17 1.50 15.64
N TYR A 251 4.87 0.58 15.01
CA TYR A 251 6.09 0.77 14.22
C TYR A 251 6.36 -0.44 13.31
N PRO A 252 6.87 -0.24 12.08
CA PRO A 252 7.39 -1.29 11.22
C PRO A 252 8.85 -1.63 11.59
N GLY A 253 9.47 -2.55 10.86
CA GLY A 253 10.85 -2.95 11.07
C GLY A 253 11.00 -4.08 12.07
N ASP A 254 12.23 -4.39 12.44
CA ASP A 254 12.53 -5.46 13.39
C ASP A 254 11.91 -5.14 14.76
N PRO A 255 11.03 -6.00 15.28
CA PRO A 255 10.38 -5.76 16.57
C PRO A 255 11.36 -5.67 17.74
N LEU A 256 12.61 -6.13 17.58
CA LEU A 256 13.61 -6.14 18.65
C LEU A 256 14.54 -4.92 18.64
N THR A 257 14.53 -4.11 17.58
CA THR A 257 15.43 -2.93 17.42
C THR A 257 14.67 -1.66 17.05
N PRO A 258 13.58 -1.27 17.75
CA PRO A 258 12.76 -0.11 17.37
C PRO A 258 13.57 1.19 17.37
N GLY A 259 13.65 1.85 16.21
CA GLY A 259 14.26 3.18 16.05
C GLY A 259 15.77 3.18 15.78
N TYR A 260 16.39 2.02 15.60
CA TYR A 260 17.80 1.88 15.21
C TYR A 260 18.06 0.57 14.45
N GLY A 261 19.03 0.58 13.53
CA GLY A 261 19.24 -0.53 12.62
C GLY A 261 19.66 -1.85 13.28
N ALA A 262 19.05 -2.95 12.86
CA ALA A 262 19.31 -4.33 13.31
C ALA A 262 20.64 -4.87 12.79
N THR A 263 21.75 -4.17 13.07
CA THR A 263 23.10 -4.65 12.75
C THR A 263 23.42 -5.91 13.55
N LYS A 264 24.49 -6.63 13.15
CA LYS A 264 24.92 -7.85 13.84
C LYS A 264 25.11 -7.65 15.35
N ASP A 265 25.64 -6.49 15.75
CA ASP A 265 25.98 -6.16 17.13
C ASP A 265 24.92 -5.28 17.82
N ALA A 266 23.75 -5.10 17.20
CA ALA A 266 22.67 -4.29 17.76
C ALA A 266 22.17 -4.88 19.09
N LYS A 267 21.90 -4.01 20.07
CA LYS A 267 21.22 -4.40 21.31
C LYS A 267 19.75 -4.67 20.98
N ARG A 268 19.21 -5.80 21.41
CA ARG A 268 17.84 -6.23 21.10
C ARG A 268 16.99 -6.32 22.35
N LEU A 269 15.70 -6.02 22.18
CA LEU A 269 14.68 -6.34 23.17
C LEU A 269 14.56 -7.87 23.31
N ALA A 270 14.03 -8.34 24.44
CA ALA A 270 13.52 -9.70 24.52
C ALA A 270 12.22 -9.81 23.69
N ILE A 271 11.91 -11.00 23.16
CA ILE A 271 10.73 -11.21 22.31
C ILE A 271 9.45 -10.86 23.06
N GLU A 272 9.35 -11.22 24.33
CA GLU A 272 8.21 -10.93 25.21
C GLU A 272 8.00 -9.43 25.45
N ASP A 273 9.05 -8.62 25.38
CA ASP A 273 9.04 -7.16 25.56
C ASP A 273 8.73 -6.41 24.26
N ALA A 274 8.73 -7.08 23.11
CA ALA A 274 8.43 -6.47 21.81
C ALA A 274 6.91 -6.20 21.68
N PRO A 275 6.47 -4.91 21.66
CA PRO A 275 5.06 -4.59 21.72
C PRO A 275 4.31 -4.87 20.41
N THR A 276 5.01 -4.94 19.28
CA THR A 276 4.41 -5.15 17.95
C THR A 276 4.15 -6.61 17.63
N ILE A 277 4.73 -7.56 18.37
CA ILE A 277 4.45 -8.99 18.22
C ILE A 277 3.07 -9.31 18.79
N MET A 278 2.23 -10.04 18.04
CA MET A 278 0.90 -10.43 18.47
C MET A 278 0.92 -11.26 19.74
N LYS A 279 -0.11 -11.10 20.57
CA LYS A 279 -0.19 -11.74 21.90
C LYS A 279 -1.07 -13.00 21.89
N ILE A 280 -1.70 -13.32 20.75
CA ILE A 280 -2.55 -14.51 20.55
C ILE A 280 -2.13 -15.23 19.26
N PRO A 281 -2.33 -16.56 19.15
CA PRO A 281 -2.09 -17.28 17.91
C PRO A 281 -3.03 -16.84 16.79
N VAL A 282 -2.45 -16.65 15.59
CA VAL A 282 -3.15 -16.15 14.39
C VAL A 282 -2.84 -17.03 13.20
N MET A 283 -3.87 -17.52 12.50
CA MET A 283 -3.69 -18.41 11.36
C MET A 283 -4.54 -17.98 10.16
N PRO A 284 -3.94 -17.85 8.96
CA PRO A 284 -4.69 -17.68 7.73
C PRO A 284 -5.13 -19.05 7.21
N ILE A 285 -6.33 -19.11 6.64
CA ILE A 285 -6.88 -20.32 6.00
C ILE A 285 -7.51 -19.99 4.65
N SER A 286 -7.69 -21.02 3.84
CA SER A 286 -8.47 -20.93 2.61
C SER A 286 -9.97 -20.79 2.89
N TYR A 287 -10.75 -20.32 1.90
CA TYR A 287 -12.20 -20.33 2.09
C TYR A 287 -12.81 -21.74 2.00
N ALA A 288 -12.11 -22.70 1.41
CA ALA A 288 -12.50 -24.11 1.50
C ALA A 288 -12.40 -24.64 2.93
N ASP A 289 -11.36 -24.25 3.68
CA ASP A 289 -11.21 -24.59 5.11
C ASP A 289 -12.10 -23.75 6.02
N ALA A 290 -12.46 -22.52 5.63
CA ALA A 290 -13.41 -21.70 6.38
C ALA A 290 -14.86 -22.22 6.30
N LEU A 291 -15.24 -22.88 5.20
CA LEU A 291 -16.60 -23.38 4.99
C LEU A 291 -17.12 -24.33 6.07
N PRO A 292 -16.39 -25.40 6.49
CA PRO A 292 -16.85 -26.25 7.58
C PRO A 292 -16.94 -25.52 8.94
N LEU A 293 -16.10 -24.51 9.19
CA LEU A 293 -16.15 -23.68 10.38
C LEU A 293 -17.44 -22.84 10.41
N LEU A 294 -17.73 -22.13 9.32
CA LEU A 294 -18.94 -21.32 9.18
C LEU A 294 -20.23 -22.17 9.24
N LYS A 295 -20.19 -23.41 8.70
CA LYS A 295 -21.31 -24.34 8.79
C LYS A 295 -21.60 -24.82 10.23
N ALA A 296 -20.59 -24.83 11.09
CA ALA A 296 -20.72 -25.26 12.48
C ALA A 296 -21.22 -24.13 13.40
N LEU A 297 -21.17 -22.88 12.94
CA LEU A 297 -21.68 -21.76 13.71
C LEU A 297 -23.21 -21.75 13.74
N GLU A 298 -23.74 -21.42 14.90
CA GLU A 298 -25.19 -21.21 15.15
C GLU A 298 -25.39 -19.81 15.79
N GLY A 299 -26.46 -19.62 16.53
CA GLY A 299 -26.78 -18.36 17.17
C GLY A 299 -27.40 -17.35 16.21
N PRO A 300 -27.23 -16.04 16.45
CA PRO A 300 -27.82 -15.01 15.60
C PRO A 300 -27.29 -15.09 14.16
N VAL A 301 -28.20 -14.89 13.18
CA VAL A 301 -27.81 -14.68 11.79
C VAL A 301 -27.00 -13.38 11.72
N ALA A 302 -25.87 -13.42 11.03
CA ALA A 302 -25.01 -12.26 10.85
C ALA A 302 -25.75 -11.11 10.16
N PRO A 303 -25.44 -9.84 10.47
CA PRO A 303 -25.97 -8.68 9.77
C PRO A 303 -25.79 -8.79 8.23
N ASP A 304 -26.69 -8.17 7.46
CA ASP A 304 -26.68 -8.33 6.00
C ASP A 304 -25.37 -7.89 5.35
N ASN A 305 -24.74 -6.84 5.88
CA ASN A 305 -23.45 -6.35 5.41
C ASN A 305 -22.25 -7.23 5.80
N TRP A 306 -22.45 -8.21 6.71
CA TRP A 306 -21.42 -9.18 7.09
C TRP A 306 -21.41 -10.43 6.22
N LYS A 307 -22.52 -10.70 5.52
CA LYS A 307 -22.67 -11.89 4.68
C LYS A 307 -21.65 -11.89 3.56
N GLY A 308 -20.95 -13.01 3.43
CA GLY A 308 -19.96 -13.25 2.38
C GLY A 308 -20.55 -14.01 1.18
N GLY A 309 -19.67 -14.68 0.43
CA GLY A 309 -20.00 -15.41 -0.81
C GLY A 309 -20.07 -16.93 -0.64
N LEU A 310 -19.76 -17.50 0.52
CA LEU A 310 -19.85 -18.94 0.71
C LEU A 310 -21.32 -19.42 0.77
N PRO A 311 -21.65 -20.64 0.30
CA PRO A 311 -23.01 -21.16 0.20
C PRO A 311 -23.53 -21.67 1.56
N VAL A 312 -23.58 -20.78 2.54
CA VAL A 312 -24.06 -21.02 3.93
C VAL A 312 -24.82 -19.82 4.45
N THR A 313 -25.68 -20.04 5.44
CA THR A 313 -26.17 -18.95 6.27
C THR A 313 -25.05 -18.56 7.22
N TYR A 314 -24.59 -17.29 7.14
CA TYR A 314 -23.59 -16.78 8.07
C TYR A 314 -24.23 -16.54 9.42
N HIS A 315 -23.83 -17.31 10.42
CA HIS A 315 -24.17 -17.11 11.83
C HIS A 315 -22.99 -16.48 12.56
N VAL A 316 -23.29 -15.69 13.58
CA VAL A 316 -22.24 -15.06 14.39
C VAL A 316 -21.59 -16.06 15.33
N GLY A 317 -22.35 -17.03 15.80
CA GLY A 317 -21.88 -18.00 16.81
C GLY A 317 -22.22 -17.60 18.24
N PRO A 318 -21.60 -18.26 19.23
CA PRO A 318 -20.71 -19.40 19.06
C PRO A 318 -21.41 -20.70 18.61
N GLY A 319 -22.62 -21.03 19.11
CA GLY A 319 -23.27 -22.32 18.87
C GLY A 319 -22.40 -23.50 19.34
N PRO A 320 -22.51 -24.68 18.69
CA PRO A 320 -21.70 -25.86 19.03
C PRO A 320 -20.26 -25.77 18.47
N ALA A 321 -19.92 -24.74 17.67
CA ALA A 321 -18.62 -24.65 17.01
C ALA A 321 -17.50 -24.46 18.03
N LYS A 322 -16.66 -25.49 18.19
CA LYS A 322 -15.46 -25.46 19.02
C LYS A 322 -14.24 -25.88 18.21
N VAL A 323 -13.18 -25.10 18.26
CA VAL A 323 -11.96 -25.32 17.47
C VAL A 323 -10.74 -25.44 18.38
N ASN A 324 -9.75 -26.22 17.93
CA ASN A 324 -8.39 -26.21 18.45
C ASN A 324 -7.47 -25.56 17.43
N LEU A 325 -6.75 -24.54 17.85
CA LEU A 325 -5.71 -23.83 17.09
C LEU A 325 -4.37 -24.06 17.80
N HIS A 326 -3.41 -24.72 17.11
CA HIS A 326 -2.09 -24.99 17.62
C HIS A 326 -1.02 -24.48 16.67
N LEU A 327 -0.24 -23.50 17.12
CA LEU A 327 0.87 -22.87 16.43
C LEU A 327 2.14 -22.90 17.27
N GLU A 328 3.25 -23.27 16.63
CA GLU A 328 4.60 -23.12 17.20
C GLU A 328 5.52 -22.57 16.09
N PHE A 329 6.35 -21.60 16.44
CA PHE A 329 7.29 -20.96 15.52
C PHE A 329 8.75 -21.18 15.93
N GLU A 330 9.61 -21.17 14.94
CA GLU A 330 11.05 -21.03 15.14
C GLU A 330 11.38 -19.53 15.09
N TRP A 331 11.58 -18.93 16.25
CA TRP A 331 11.98 -17.54 16.43
C TRP A 331 13.49 -17.40 16.27
N LYS A 332 13.95 -16.89 15.13
CA LYS A 332 15.38 -16.74 14.85
C LYS A 332 15.66 -15.43 14.13
N LEU A 333 16.84 -14.88 14.39
CA LEU A 333 17.44 -13.87 13.53
C LEU A 333 17.80 -14.51 12.18
N ARG A 334 17.53 -13.77 11.11
CA ARG A 334 17.85 -14.16 9.73
C ARG A 334 18.52 -12.99 9.04
N THR A 335 19.51 -13.30 8.23
CA THR A 335 20.20 -12.27 7.45
C THR A 335 19.31 -11.87 6.28
N SER A 336 19.02 -10.58 6.15
CA SER A 336 18.43 -9.96 4.98
C SER A 336 19.52 -9.43 4.05
N TYR A 337 19.30 -9.49 2.73
CA TYR A 337 20.29 -9.15 1.71
C TYR A 337 19.77 -8.06 0.79
N HIS A 338 20.35 -6.86 0.86
CA HIS A 338 19.89 -5.68 0.14
C HIS A 338 20.90 -5.32 -0.97
N PRO A 339 20.62 -5.64 -2.24
CA PRO A 339 21.45 -5.21 -3.36
C PRO A 339 21.32 -3.71 -3.60
N PHE A 340 22.43 -3.02 -3.70
CA PHE A 340 22.54 -1.61 -4.07
C PHE A 340 23.33 -1.44 -5.36
N GLY A 341 22.88 -0.49 -6.19
CA GLY A 341 23.62 0.03 -7.32
C GLY A 341 23.71 1.55 -7.22
N ARG A 342 24.92 2.11 -7.37
CA ARG A 342 25.17 3.55 -7.21
C ARG A 342 25.87 4.12 -8.43
N ILE A 343 25.46 5.32 -8.86
CA ILE A 343 26.14 6.15 -9.85
C ILE A 343 26.42 7.49 -9.19
N LYS A 344 27.70 7.79 -8.97
CA LYS A 344 28.11 9.03 -8.30
C LYS A 344 27.81 10.26 -9.18
N GLY A 345 27.18 11.25 -8.58
CA GLY A 345 26.87 12.52 -9.24
C GLY A 345 28.13 13.30 -9.62
N SER A 346 28.11 13.88 -10.82
CA SER A 346 29.23 14.63 -11.38
C SER A 346 29.34 16.07 -10.86
N VAL A 347 28.22 16.65 -10.38
CA VAL A 347 28.14 18.03 -9.90
C VAL A 347 27.75 18.09 -8.42
N TYR A 348 26.72 17.33 -8.04
CA TYR A 348 26.16 17.30 -6.70
C TYR A 348 26.24 15.87 -6.09
N PRO A 349 27.44 15.35 -5.80
CA PRO A 349 27.62 13.95 -5.36
C PRO A 349 26.97 13.64 -4.00
N ASN A 350 26.70 14.66 -3.17
CA ASN A 350 26.03 14.55 -1.88
C ASN A 350 24.51 14.81 -1.95
N GLU A 351 23.94 14.91 -3.13
CA GLU A 351 22.49 14.97 -3.34
C GLU A 351 22.03 13.65 -3.96
N TRP A 352 21.23 12.89 -3.21
CA TRP A 352 20.85 11.53 -3.56
C TRP A 352 19.42 11.44 -4.06
N ILE A 353 19.23 10.78 -5.18
CA ILE A 353 17.94 10.33 -5.72
C ILE A 353 17.94 8.83 -5.61
N MET A 354 17.00 8.29 -4.85
CA MET A 354 16.97 6.86 -4.58
C MET A 354 15.72 6.21 -5.14
N ARG A 355 15.91 5.08 -5.83
CA ARG A 355 14.89 4.16 -6.30
C ARG A 355 14.92 2.90 -5.45
N GLY A 356 13.74 2.40 -5.06
CA GLY A 356 13.66 1.16 -4.31
C GLY A 356 12.48 0.30 -4.74
N ASN A 357 12.66 -1.02 -4.57
CA ASN A 357 11.65 -2.06 -4.70
C ASN A 357 12.08 -3.25 -3.85
N HIS A 358 11.15 -3.94 -3.19
CA HIS A 358 11.55 -5.17 -2.54
C HIS A 358 11.73 -6.31 -3.53
N HIS A 359 12.40 -7.37 -3.09
CA HIS A 359 12.68 -8.55 -3.91
C HIS A 359 12.44 -9.86 -3.18
N ASP A 360 12.06 -9.83 -1.91
CA ASP A 360 11.51 -10.99 -1.21
C ASP A 360 10.02 -11.13 -1.52
N GLY A 361 9.49 -12.34 -1.46
CA GLY A 361 8.08 -12.64 -1.63
C GLY A 361 7.67 -13.84 -0.78
N TRP A 362 6.40 -13.97 -0.44
CA TRP A 362 5.91 -15.07 0.39
C TRP A 362 6.13 -16.45 -0.23
N ALA A 363 6.16 -16.52 -1.55
CA ALA A 363 6.40 -17.74 -2.33
C ALA A 363 7.23 -17.40 -3.58
N ALA A 364 6.66 -17.56 -4.79
CA ALA A 364 7.30 -17.20 -6.05
C ALA A 364 7.23 -15.70 -6.37
N GLY A 365 6.26 -14.97 -5.85
CA GLY A 365 6.22 -13.50 -5.83
C GLY A 365 6.37 -12.81 -7.19
N ALA A 366 5.80 -13.37 -8.26
CA ALA A 366 5.98 -12.80 -9.60
C ALA A 366 5.27 -11.46 -9.78
N GLY A 367 4.06 -11.34 -9.22
CA GLY A 367 3.31 -10.09 -9.17
C GLY A 367 3.83 -9.17 -8.07
N ASP A 368 3.97 -9.73 -6.88
CA ASP A 368 4.39 -9.07 -5.65
C ASP A 368 5.66 -9.75 -5.10
N PRO A 369 6.87 -9.13 -5.29
CA PRO A 369 7.13 -7.81 -5.85
C PRO A 369 7.92 -7.82 -7.17
N ILE A 370 8.18 -8.99 -7.76
CA ILE A 370 9.16 -9.08 -8.86
C ILE A 370 8.74 -8.24 -10.07
N SER A 371 7.44 -8.00 -10.28
CA SER A 371 6.96 -7.18 -11.40
C SER A 371 7.48 -5.73 -11.33
N GLY A 372 7.53 -5.13 -10.14
CA GLY A 372 8.12 -3.82 -9.92
C GLY A 372 9.65 -3.86 -9.94
N MET A 373 10.25 -4.92 -9.35
CA MET A 373 11.71 -5.06 -9.30
C MET A 373 12.33 -5.16 -10.70
N VAL A 374 11.73 -5.93 -11.63
CA VAL A 374 12.26 -6.02 -13.00
C VAL A 374 12.06 -4.72 -13.79
N SER A 375 11.03 -3.93 -13.47
CA SER A 375 10.86 -2.59 -14.02
C SER A 375 11.95 -1.63 -13.53
N LEU A 376 12.32 -1.68 -12.24
CA LEU A 376 13.44 -0.94 -11.66
C LEU A 376 14.79 -1.37 -12.29
N MET A 377 15.00 -2.66 -12.49
CA MET A 377 16.20 -3.18 -13.13
C MET A 377 16.33 -2.68 -14.57
N GLU A 378 15.22 -2.63 -15.34
CA GLU A 378 15.25 -2.13 -16.71
C GLU A 378 15.53 -0.62 -16.78
N GLU A 379 14.96 0.13 -15.85
CA GLU A 379 15.31 1.55 -15.67
C GLU A 379 16.81 1.72 -15.42
N ALA A 380 17.37 0.96 -14.45
CA ALA A 380 18.80 1.02 -14.12
C ALA A 380 19.68 0.61 -15.30
N ARG A 381 19.25 -0.40 -16.09
CA ARG A 381 19.96 -0.82 -17.31
C ARG A 381 19.98 0.30 -18.37
N ALA A 382 18.83 0.93 -18.60
CA ALA A 382 18.70 2.01 -19.57
C ALA A 382 19.55 3.24 -19.16
N ILE A 383 19.60 3.56 -17.86
CA ILE A 383 20.56 4.56 -17.33
C ILE A 383 22.02 4.13 -17.60
N GLY A 384 22.33 2.84 -17.43
CA GLY A 384 23.65 2.30 -17.79
C GLY A 384 24.00 2.47 -19.27
N GLU A 385 23.04 2.35 -20.19
CA GLU A 385 23.25 2.63 -21.60
C GLU A 385 23.53 4.13 -21.86
N LEU A 386 22.86 5.03 -21.15
CA LEU A 386 23.17 6.46 -21.23
C LEU A 386 24.59 6.78 -20.74
N LEU A 387 25.08 6.10 -19.69
CA LEU A 387 26.47 6.28 -19.24
C LEU A 387 27.48 5.96 -20.35
N LYS A 388 27.20 4.97 -21.20
CA LYS A 388 28.08 4.62 -22.36
C LYS A 388 28.15 5.69 -23.42
N THR A 389 27.16 6.59 -23.52
CA THR A 389 27.21 7.74 -24.46
C THR A 389 28.07 8.87 -23.95
N GLY A 390 28.57 8.79 -22.71
CA GLY A 390 29.35 9.83 -22.05
C GLY A 390 28.53 10.74 -21.13
N TRP A 391 27.21 10.59 -21.10
CA TRP A 391 26.36 11.29 -20.12
C TRP A 391 26.72 10.88 -18.71
N LYS A 392 26.66 11.81 -17.77
CA LYS A 392 26.85 11.57 -16.33
C LYS A 392 25.80 12.32 -15.56
N PRO A 393 25.09 11.67 -14.61
CA PRO A 393 24.12 12.37 -13.79
C PRO A 393 24.77 13.48 -12.98
N LYS A 394 24.09 14.62 -12.84
CA LYS A 394 24.59 15.69 -11.97
C LYS A 394 24.53 15.30 -10.50
N ARG A 395 23.52 14.52 -10.10
CA ARG A 395 23.26 14.01 -8.74
C ARG A 395 23.52 12.51 -8.64
N THR A 396 23.80 12.04 -7.45
CA THR A 396 24.02 10.60 -7.20
C THR A 396 22.70 9.86 -7.33
N LEU A 397 22.69 8.82 -8.17
CA LEU A 397 21.57 7.90 -8.33
C LEU A 397 21.84 6.63 -7.52
N ILE A 398 20.84 6.15 -6.77
CA ILE A 398 20.92 4.93 -5.97
C ILE A 398 19.72 4.04 -6.32
N TYR A 399 19.99 2.78 -6.66
CA TYR A 399 18.99 1.73 -6.87
C TYR A 399 19.13 0.71 -5.76
N ALA A 400 18.05 0.40 -5.08
CA ALA A 400 18.01 -0.55 -3.96
C ALA A 400 17.00 -1.66 -4.20
N GLY A 401 17.39 -2.90 -3.88
CA GLY A 401 16.48 -4.00 -3.68
C GLY A 401 16.32 -4.26 -2.18
N TRP A 402 15.09 -4.26 -1.67
CA TRP A 402 14.83 -4.56 -0.27
C TRP A 402 14.50 -6.03 -0.08
N ASP A 403 15.13 -6.68 0.88
CA ASP A 403 14.77 -7.99 1.40
C ASP A 403 13.99 -7.84 2.69
N ALA A 404 13.18 -8.80 3.05
CA ALA A 404 12.38 -8.78 4.27
C ALA A 404 11.35 -7.62 4.37
N GLU A 405 10.78 -7.20 3.25
CA GLU A 405 9.62 -6.29 3.24
C GLU A 405 8.39 -6.98 3.82
N GLU A 406 8.08 -8.16 3.27
CA GLU A 406 6.86 -8.93 3.50
C GLU A 406 6.57 -9.25 4.99
N PRO A 407 7.55 -9.55 5.83
CA PRO A 407 7.28 -9.75 7.25
C PRO A 407 7.02 -8.46 8.04
N GLY A 408 7.23 -7.27 7.46
CA GLY A 408 6.91 -6.01 8.14
C GLY A 408 7.84 -4.86 7.83
N LEU A 409 8.26 -4.70 6.59
CA LEU A 409 9.15 -3.64 6.09
C LEU A 409 10.53 -3.66 6.79
N LEU A 410 11.02 -4.88 7.16
CA LEU A 410 12.20 -4.97 8.02
C LEU A 410 13.41 -4.35 7.33
N GLY A 411 13.69 -4.72 6.07
CA GLY A 411 14.91 -4.30 5.40
C GLY A 411 15.04 -2.80 5.18
N SER A 412 14.04 -2.18 4.61
CA SER A 412 14.05 -0.73 4.36
C SER A 412 14.04 0.08 5.66
N THR A 413 13.31 -0.40 6.68
CA THR A 413 13.24 0.28 7.98
C THR A 413 14.59 0.26 8.66
N GLU A 414 15.23 -0.92 8.76
CA GLU A 414 16.53 -1.05 9.41
C GLU A 414 17.61 -0.22 8.71
N TRP A 415 17.57 -0.17 7.36
CA TRP A 415 18.50 0.64 6.61
C TRP A 415 18.31 2.15 6.85
N VAL A 416 17.06 2.61 6.86
CA VAL A 416 16.73 4.02 7.12
C VAL A 416 17.10 4.42 8.55
N GLU A 417 16.78 3.59 9.54
CA GLU A 417 17.11 3.85 10.93
C GLU A 417 18.63 3.90 11.17
N HIS A 418 19.36 2.98 10.52
CA HIS A 418 20.83 2.94 10.60
C HIS A 418 21.49 4.17 9.96
N ASN A 419 20.96 4.65 8.83
CA ASN A 419 21.57 5.72 8.04
C ASN A 419 20.83 7.07 8.16
N LYS A 420 19.96 7.24 9.16
CA LYS A 420 19.01 8.35 9.26
C LYS A 420 19.63 9.73 9.09
N ASP A 421 20.76 9.99 9.74
CA ASP A 421 21.38 11.32 9.72
C ASP A 421 21.94 11.63 8.32
N GLU A 422 22.58 10.65 7.68
CA GLU A 422 23.10 10.78 6.32
C GLU A 422 21.97 10.96 5.29
N ILE A 423 20.88 10.20 5.45
CA ILE A 423 19.67 10.30 4.62
C ILE A 423 19.06 11.70 4.72
N ARG A 424 18.87 12.21 5.93
CA ARG A 424 18.33 13.55 6.16
C ARG A 424 19.21 14.67 5.58
N GLU A 425 20.51 14.45 5.53
CA GLU A 425 21.44 15.43 4.95
C GLU A 425 21.46 15.38 3.42
N LYS A 426 21.48 14.16 2.84
CA LYS A 426 21.82 13.95 1.43
C LYS A 426 20.64 13.62 0.53
N MET A 427 19.58 12.98 1.05
CA MET A 427 18.51 12.47 0.19
C MET A 427 17.53 13.55 -0.21
N ILE A 428 17.28 13.66 -1.51
CA ILE A 428 16.32 14.59 -2.09
C ILE A 428 14.93 13.94 -2.15
N VAL A 429 14.90 12.69 -2.63
CA VAL A 429 13.67 11.94 -2.85
C VAL A 429 13.94 10.45 -2.81
N TYR A 430 12.97 9.71 -2.26
CA TYR A 430 12.86 8.26 -2.41
C TYR A 430 11.68 7.94 -3.33
N ILE A 431 11.90 7.15 -4.36
CA ILE A 431 10.86 6.73 -5.31
C ILE A 431 10.71 5.22 -5.23
N ASN A 432 9.58 4.78 -4.72
CA ASN A 432 9.24 3.38 -4.53
C ASN A 432 8.48 2.82 -5.74
N THR A 433 8.71 1.57 -6.00
CA THR A 433 7.77 0.68 -6.66
C THR A 433 7.59 -0.54 -5.74
N ASP A 434 6.61 -1.37 -6.06
CA ASP A 434 6.30 -2.61 -5.37
C ASP A 434 5.85 -3.60 -6.44
N GLY A 435 4.60 -4.08 -6.42
CA GLY A 435 4.03 -4.78 -7.56
C GLY A 435 3.46 -3.84 -8.63
N THR A 436 3.43 -4.28 -9.88
CA THR A 436 2.75 -3.59 -10.98
C THR A 436 1.91 -4.58 -11.80
N GLY A 437 0.76 -4.12 -12.25
CA GLY A 437 -0.17 -4.88 -13.09
C GLY A 437 -0.55 -4.11 -14.34
N VAL A 438 -1.83 -4.19 -14.73
CA VAL A 438 -2.40 -3.50 -15.89
C VAL A 438 -3.47 -2.52 -15.50
N GLY A 439 -3.59 -1.41 -16.24
CA GLY A 439 -4.63 -0.43 -16.06
C GLY A 439 -4.12 0.98 -15.82
N PHE A 440 -4.52 1.58 -14.73
CA PHE A 440 -4.30 2.99 -14.44
C PHE A 440 -3.02 3.21 -13.65
N LEU A 441 -2.30 4.29 -13.96
CA LEU A 441 -1.16 4.70 -13.14
C LEU A 441 -1.65 5.17 -11.77
N GLY A 442 -1.31 4.42 -10.72
CA GLY A 442 -1.45 4.84 -9.34
C GLY A 442 -0.22 5.60 -8.88
N VAL A 443 -0.43 6.73 -8.22
CA VAL A 443 0.65 7.52 -7.61
C VAL A 443 0.24 7.94 -6.21
N GLY A 444 1.10 7.69 -5.25
CA GLY A 444 1.02 8.24 -3.91
C GLY A 444 2.31 8.93 -3.51
N GLY A 445 2.26 9.87 -2.55
CA GLY A 445 3.49 10.48 -2.08
C GLY A 445 3.37 11.90 -1.52
N SER A 446 4.52 12.53 -1.45
CA SER A 446 4.66 13.92 -0.99
C SER A 446 4.00 14.88 -1.98
N HIS A 447 2.99 15.60 -1.55
CA HIS A 447 2.21 16.48 -2.41
C HIS A 447 3.00 17.67 -2.98
N SER A 448 4.19 17.94 -2.45
CA SER A 448 5.15 18.87 -3.05
C SER A 448 5.69 18.41 -4.41
N LEU A 449 5.54 17.11 -4.74
CA LEU A 449 5.91 16.49 -6.01
C LEU A 449 4.71 16.26 -6.95
N GLU A 450 3.47 16.59 -6.54
CA GLU A 450 2.25 16.32 -7.30
C GLU A 450 2.29 16.92 -8.71
N LYS A 451 2.66 18.21 -8.84
CA LYS A 451 2.79 18.85 -10.15
C LYS A 451 3.85 18.17 -11.03
N PHE A 452 4.99 17.87 -10.47
CA PHE A 452 6.10 17.24 -11.18
C PHE A 452 5.73 15.87 -11.78
N VAL A 453 5.02 15.04 -11.03
CA VAL A 453 4.53 13.74 -11.52
C VAL A 453 3.43 13.92 -12.57
N ASN A 454 2.54 14.90 -12.39
CA ASN A 454 1.47 15.18 -13.35
C ASN A 454 2.04 15.60 -14.72
N GLU A 455 3.06 16.45 -14.76
CA GLU A 455 3.71 16.86 -16.01
C GLU A 455 4.32 15.65 -16.76
N ILE A 456 4.96 14.72 -16.04
CA ILE A 456 5.52 13.51 -16.66
C ILE A 456 4.40 12.56 -17.13
N SER A 457 3.36 12.39 -16.33
CA SER A 457 2.24 11.51 -16.70
C SER A 457 1.39 12.05 -17.86
N ASP A 458 1.42 13.36 -18.11
CA ASP A 458 0.79 13.96 -19.28
C ASP A 458 1.59 13.75 -20.58
N GLU A 459 2.92 13.56 -20.47
CA GLU A 459 3.79 13.33 -21.61
C GLU A 459 3.96 11.84 -21.97
N VAL A 460 3.71 10.92 -21.03
CA VAL A 460 3.85 9.48 -21.26
C VAL A 460 2.51 8.88 -21.68
N LEU A 461 2.50 8.14 -22.79
CA LEU A 461 1.28 7.51 -23.30
C LEU A 461 0.99 6.19 -22.60
N ASP A 462 -0.29 5.94 -22.34
CA ASP A 462 -0.79 4.63 -21.96
C ASP A 462 -0.52 3.63 -23.11
N PRO A 463 0.06 2.45 -22.80
CA PRO A 463 0.52 1.51 -23.82
C PRO A 463 -0.62 0.80 -24.59
N VAL A 464 -1.88 0.98 -24.16
CA VAL A 464 -3.06 0.33 -24.74
C VAL A 464 -4.03 1.36 -25.31
N GLN A 465 -4.33 2.43 -24.56
CA GLN A 465 -5.33 3.44 -24.95
C GLN A 465 -4.76 4.56 -25.83
N ASN A 466 -3.44 4.68 -25.90
CA ASN A 466 -2.74 5.70 -26.73
C ASN A 466 -3.18 7.15 -26.41
N VAL A 467 -3.52 7.41 -25.17
CA VAL A 467 -3.71 8.74 -24.58
C VAL A 467 -2.68 8.93 -23.47
N SER A 468 -2.48 10.15 -22.97
CA SER A 468 -1.57 10.33 -21.83
C SER A 468 -2.07 9.57 -20.60
N LEU A 469 -1.14 9.13 -19.74
CA LEU A 469 -1.47 8.46 -18.48
C LEU A 469 -2.35 9.36 -17.61
N GLN A 470 -2.10 10.67 -17.60
CA GLN A 470 -2.91 11.65 -16.89
C GLN A 470 -4.34 11.70 -17.45
N GLU A 471 -4.52 11.79 -18.78
CA GLU A 471 -5.86 11.85 -19.39
C GLU A 471 -6.64 10.55 -19.17
N ARG A 472 -5.97 9.38 -19.20
CA ARG A 472 -6.62 8.11 -18.88
C ARG A 472 -7.15 8.09 -17.44
N ASN A 473 -6.36 8.57 -16.48
CA ASN A 473 -6.79 8.71 -15.09
C ASN A 473 -7.92 9.74 -14.94
N ARG A 474 -7.81 10.87 -15.62
CA ARG A 474 -8.83 11.92 -15.64
C ARG A 474 -10.18 11.42 -16.18
N ALA A 475 -10.13 10.64 -17.26
CA ALA A 475 -11.32 10.01 -17.84
C ALA A 475 -12.01 9.06 -16.84
N ARG A 476 -11.24 8.24 -16.10
CA ARG A 476 -11.78 7.38 -15.03
C ARG A 476 -12.45 8.19 -13.93
N LEU A 477 -11.84 9.28 -13.50
CA LEU A 477 -12.41 10.17 -12.47
C LEU A 477 -13.72 10.83 -12.97
N ARG A 478 -13.78 11.29 -14.22
CA ARG A 478 -15.02 11.83 -14.83
C ARG A 478 -16.14 10.79 -14.85
N VAL A 479 -15.85 9.56 -15.28
CA VAL A 479 -16.83 8.47 -15.30
C VAL A 479 -17.37 8.14 -13.91
N SER A 480 -16.52 8.23 -12.88
CA SER A 480 -16.94 8.02 -11.48
C SER A 480 -17.60 9.23 -10.81
N GLY A 481 -17.70 10.38 -11.50
CA GLY A 481 -18.25 11.62 -10.95
C GLY A 481 -17.36 12.28 -9.88
N ASN A 482 -16.07 11.99 -9.88
CA ASN A 482 -15.13 12.59 -8.94
C ASN A 482 -14.71 13.99 -9.42
N GLU A 483 -14.91 15.00 -8.56
CA GLU A 483 -14.64 16.42 -8.87
C GLU A 483 -13.14 16.70 -9.13
N ASP A 484 -12.23 15.87 -8.64
CA ASP A 484 -10.80 16.00 -8.91
C ASP A 484 -10.45 15.86 -10.39
N ALA A 485 -11.35 15.31 -11.21
CA ALA A 485 -11.21 15.27 -12.67
C ALA A 485 -11.04 16.66 -13.32
N GLU A 486 -11.61 17.70 -12.71
CA GLU A 486 -11.56 19.08 -13.22
C GLU A 486 -10.36 19.89 -12.72
N ARG A 487 -9.49 19.28 -11.89
CA ARG A 487 -8.24 19.92 -11.45
C ARG A 487 -7.21 19.98 -12.59
N GLU A 488 -6.36 20.98 -12.59
CA GLU A 488 -5.23 21.06 -13.52
C GLU A 488 -4.30 19.85 -13.32
N ASP A 489 -3.81 19.66 -12.09
CA ASP A 489 -3.04 18.50 -11.68
C ASP A 489 -3.96 17.52 -10.92
N LEU A 490 -3.92 16.23 -11.29
CA LEU A 490 -4.65 15.20 -10.56
C LEU A 490 -4.00 14.97 -9.19
N ARG A 491 -4.83 14.77 -8.16
CA ARG A 491 -4.32 14.47 -6.83
C ARG A 491 -3.58 13.15 -6.83
N ILE A 492 -2.44 13.14 -6.14
CA ILE A 492 -1.78 11.90 -5.73
C ILE A 492 -2.28 11.49 -4.34
N TYR A 493 -2.23 10.20 -4.03
CA TYR A 493 -2.71 9.68 -2.75
C TYR A 493 -1.70 9.97 -1.62
N PRO A 494 -2.15 10.26 -0.39
CA PRO A 494 -1.26 10.26 0.76
C PRO A 494 -0.77 8.83 1.02
N LEU A 495 0.53 8.67 1.30
CA LEU A 495 1.10 7.37 1.62
C LEU A 495 0.80 6.99 3.07
N GLY A 496 0.36 5.73 3.27
CA GLY A 496 0.23 5.09 4.58
C GLY A 496 1.51 4.34 4.98
N ALA A 497 1.37 3.08 5.39
CA ALA A 497 2.50 2.23 5.80
C ALA A 497 2.40 0.84 5.14
N GLY A 498 2.29 0.79 3.82
CA GLY A 498 2.05 -0.44 3.08
C GLY A 498 3.20 -0.91 2.19
N SER A 499 4.36 -0.24 2.19
CA SER A 499 5.57 -0.64 1.45
C SER A 499 6.79 0.15 1.92
N ASP A 500 7.95 -0.06 1.31
CA ASP A 500 9.27 0.44 1.69
C ASP A 500 9.46 1.96 1.71
N TYR A 501 8.52 2.75 1.18
CA TYR A 501 8.51 4.20 1.35
C TYR A 501 8.26 4.64 2.80
N THR A 502 7.71 3.74 3.62
CA THR A 502 7.26 4.04 4.99
C THR A 502 8.35 4.67 5.87
N PRO A 503 9.54 4.07 6.05
CA PRO A 503 10.55 4.67 6.91
C PRO A 503 11.10 5.99 6.36
N PHE A 504 11.14 6.17 5.05
CA PHE A 504 11.62 7.40 4.43
C PHE A 504 10.70 8.58 4.72
N ILE A 505 9.40 8.46 4.44
CA ILE A 505 8.45 9.57 4.60
C ILE A 505 8.04 9.78 6.06
N HIS A 506 7.84 8.70 6.84
CA HIS A 506 7.26 8.81 8.18
C HIS A 506 8.29 8.96 9.30
N HIS A 507 9.50 8.42 9.13
CA HIS A 507 10.54 8.45 10.15
C HIS A 507 11.67 9.43 9.82
N ALA A 508 12.19 9.39 8.61
CA ALA A 508 13.28 10.26 8.18
C ALA A 508 12.80 11.64 7.66
N GLY A 509 11.56 11.78 7.19
CA GLY A 509 11.05 13.02 6.60
C GLY A 509 11.63 13.30 5.22
N VAL A 510 11.80 12.26 4.42
CA VAL A 510 12.27 12.35 3.03
C VAL A 510 11.07 12.41 2.10
N PRO A 511 11.02 13.38 1.16
CA PRO A 511 10.02 13.39 0.12
C PRO A 511 9.99 12.05 -0.62
N SER A 512 8.81 11.43 -0.68
CA SER A 512 8.70 10.07 -1.21
C SER A 512 7.56 9.96 -2.21
N LEU A 513 7.72 9.07 -3.19
CA LEU A 513 6.70 8.67 -4.14
C LEU A 513 6.56 7.14 -4.16
N ASN A 514 5.37 6.64 -4.45
CA ASN A 514 5.12 5.24 -4.77
C ASN A 514 4.30 5.16 -6.06
N LEU A 515 4.77 4.42 -7.05
CA LEU A 515 4.15 4.32 -8.37
C LEU A 515 3.95 2.85 -8.77
N GLY A 516 2.83 2.59 -9.44
CA GLY A 516 2.54 1.28 -10.03
C GLY A 516 1.28 1.35 -10.89
N PHE A 517 1.07 0.37 -11.74
CA PHE A 517 -0.15 0.23 -12.54
C PHE A 517 -1.09 -0.80 -11.91
N GLY A 518 -2.40 -0.54 -12.03
CA GLY A 518 -3.40 -1.46 -11.52
C GLY A 518 -4.84 -1.09 -11.89
N GLY A 519 -5.79 -1.88 -11.38
CA GLY A 519 -7.23 -1.64 -11.51
C GLY A 519 -7.91 -2.42 -12.64
N GLU A 520 -7.17 -3.13 -13.48
CA GLU A 520 -7.71 -3.98 -14.55
C GLU A 520 -7.22 -5.43 -14.44
N SER A 521 -6.37 -5.77 -13.48
CA SER A 521 -5.96 -7.14 -13.15
C SER A 521 -6.80 -7.70 -11.98
N GLY A 522 -6.85 -9.03 -11.84
CA GLY A 522 -7.68 -9.69 -10.84
C GLY A 522 -7.15 -9.59 -9.41
N GLY A 523 -5.95 -10.01 -9.13
CA GLY A 523 -5.32 -9.97 -7.80
C GLY A 523 -5.54 -11.19 -6.91
N GLY A 524 -6.24 -12.23 -7.36
CA GLY A 524 -6.55 -13.43 -6.57
C GLY A 524 -5.37 -14.32 -6.18
N ALA A 525 -4.20 -14.10 -6.77
CA ALA A 525 -2.97 -14.83 -6.42
C ALA A 525 -2.20 -14.20 -5.24
N TYR A 526 -2.55 -12.97 -4.85
CA TYR A 526 -1.84 -12.19 -3.84
C TYR A 526 -1.50 -13.01 -2.59
N HIS A 527 -0.20 -13.09 -2.25
CA HIS A 527 0.35 -13.78 -1.08
C HIS A 527 0.04 -15.29 -1.00
N SER A 528 -0.30 -15.93 -2.12
CA SER A 528 -0.47 -17.38 -2.22
C SER A 528 0.69 -18.04 -2.99
N ILE A 529 0.74 -19.38 -3.02
CA ILE A 529 1.73 -20.06 -3.88
C ILE A 529 1.46 -19.84 -5.37
N TYR A 530 0.30 -19.26 -5.72
CA TYR A 530 -0.13 -19.03 -7.11
C TYR A 530 0.29 -17.65 -7.65
N ASP A 531 0.98 -16.83 -6.87
CA ASP A 531 1.64 -15.62 -7.40
C ASP A 531 2.90 -16.02 -8.16
N THR A 532 2.68 -16.61 -9.34
CA THR A 532 3.68 -17.25 -10.17
C THR A 532 3.88 -16.51 -11.50
N TYR A 533 5.01 -16.79 -12.17
CA TYR A 533 5.25 -16.30 -13.52
C TYR A 533 4.12 -16.67 -14.48
N GLU A 534 3.59 -17.92 -14.40
CA GLU A 534 2.49 -18.40 -15.22
C GLU A 534 1.20 -17.62 -14.98
N TYR A 535 0.89 -17.29 -13.71
CA TYR A 535 -0.26 -16.45 -13.37
C TYR A 535 -0.08 -15.04 -13.94
N TYR A 536 1.08 -14.42 -13.72
CA TYR A 536 1.37 -13.06 -14.17
C TYR A 536 1.26 -12.92 -15.68
N LYS A 537 1.84 -13.86 -16.42
CA LYS A 537 1.78 -13.90 -17.90
C LYS A 537 0.37 -14.04 -18.45
N ARG A 538 -0.54 -14.68 -17.73
CA ARG A 538 -1.92 -14.96 -18.19
C ARG A 538 -2.91 -13.88 -17.80
N PHE A 539 -2.77 -13.28 -16.63
CA PHE A 539 -3.82 -12.43 -16.02
C PHE A 539 -3.35 -11.03 -15.62
N ASN A 540 -2.07 -10.74 -15.78
CA ASN A 540 -1.51 -9.42 -15.54
C ASN A 540 -0.86 -8.86 -16.83
N ASP A 541 0.29 -8.22 -16.72
CA ASP A 541 0.99 -7.60 -17.85
C ASP A 541 1.83 -8.63 -18.64
N GLY A 542 1.17 -9.60 -19.27
CA GLY A 542 1.84 -10.71 -19.95
C GLY A 542 2.81 -10.32 -21.08
N ASN A 543 2.71 -9.11 -21.58
CA ASN A 543 3.61 -8.53 -22.60
C ASN A 543 4.57 -7.48 -22.03
N PHE A 544 4.53 -7.24 -20.73
CA PHE A 544 5.35 -6.25 -20.02
C PHE A 544 5.24 -4.82 -20.54
N LYS A 545 4.14 -4.47 -21.19
CA LYS A 545 3.93 -3.12 -21.71
C LYS A 545 3.82 -2.09 -20.60
N TYR A 546 3.09 -2.43 -19.53
CA TYR A 546 2.92 -1.57 -18.37
C TYR A 546 4.20 -1.54 -17.51
N GLY A 547 4.92 -2.66 -17.40
CA GLY A 547 6.23 -2.70 -16.74
C GLY A 547 7.25 -1.77 -17.42
N ILE A 548 7.30 -1.76 -18.76
CA ILE A 548 8.12 -0.82 -19.54
C ILE A 548 7.63 0.63 -19.36
N THR A 549 6.31 0.85 -19.36
CA THR A 549 5.77 2.19 -19.16
C THR A 549 6.10 2.71 -17.75
N LEU A 550 6.11 1.83 -16.75
CA LEU A 550 6.53 2.17 -15.39
C LEU A 550 8.01 2.54 -15.34
N ALA A 551 8.89 1.76 -16.00
CA ALA A 551 10.31 2.10 -16.15
C ALA A 551 10.51 3.45 -16.84
N LYS A 552 9.71 3.75 -17.88
CA LYS A 552 9.73 5.03 -18.58
C LYS A 552 9.34 6.20 -17.67
N VAL A 553 8.23 6.10 -16.94
CA VAL A 553 7.78 7.15 -16.01
C VAL A 553 8.85 7.41 -14.95
N ASN A 554 9.32 6.35 -14.29
CA ASN A 554 10.30 6.46 -13.21
C ASN A 554 11.66 6.97 -13.72
N GLY A 555 12.13 6.48 -14.87
CA GLY A 555 13.35 6.95 -15.49
C GLY A 555 13.32 8.44 -15.83
N ARG A 556 12.18 8.94 -16.35
CA ARG A 556 12.01 10.38 -16.58
C ARG A 556 11.98 11.18 -15.28
N LEU A 557 11.35 10.66 -14.20
CA LEU A 557 11.42 11.27 -12.86
C LEU A 557 12.89 11.40 -12.41
N VAL A 558 13.65 10.31 -12.51
CA VAL A 558 15.06 10.27 -12.10
C VAL A 558 15.93 11.20 -12.97
N LEU A 559 15.77 11.17 -14.28
CA LEU A 559 16.53 12.03 -15.20
C LEU A 559 16.26 13.51 -14.95
N ARG A 560 14.99 13.92 -14.81
CA ARG A 560 14.64 15.32 -14.54
C ARG A 560 15.13 15.78 -13.17
N LEU A 561 15.03 14.95 -12.15
CA LEU A 561 15.58 15.24 -10.81
C LEU A 561 17.10 15.35 -10.86
N SER A 562 17.76 14.46 -11.59
CA SER A 562 19.22 14.47 -11.75
C SER A 562 19.73 15.74 -12.40
N GLU A 563 19.08 16.17 -13.48
CA GLU A 563 19.56 17.29 -14.33
C GLU A 563 19.05 18.65 -13.87
N SER A 564 18.05 18.71 -12.99
CA SER A 564 17.44 19.97 -12.54
C SER A 564 18.43 20.89 -11.84
N ASP A 565 18.52 22.14 -12.30
CA ASP A 565 19.25 23.19 -11.61
C ASP A 565 18.60 23.60 -10.29
N ILE A 566 17.26 23.72 -10.28
CA ILE A 566 16.41 23.90 -9.10
C ILE A 566 15.49 22.71 -8.99
N LEU A 567 15.42 22.10 -7.81
CA LEU A 567 14.57 20.94 -7.57
C LEU A 567 13.08 21.23 -7.84
N PRO A 568 12.33 20.29 -8.47
CA PRO A 568 11.00 20.54 -9.03
C PRO A 568 9.87 20.53 -7.98
N PHE A 569 10.13 20.92 -6.75
CA PHE A 569 9.10 20.97 -5.70
C PHE A 569 8.17 22.16 -5.92
N ARG A 570 6.85 21.92 -5.73
CA ARG A 570 5.78 22.91 -5.81
C ARG A 570 4.87 22.81 -4.60
N PHE A 571 4.48 23.97 -4.07
CA PHE A 571 3.78 24.01 -2.79
C PHE A 571 2.29 24.37 -2.91
N THR A 572 1.82 24.84 -4.05
CA THR A 572 0.39 25.15 -4.27
C THR A 572 -0.48 23.90 -4.16
N ASN A 573 -0.08 22.79 -4.80
CA ASN A 573 -0.79 21.53 -4.70
C ASN A 573 -0.73 20.92 -3.29
N MET A 574 0.41 21.03 -2.63
CA MET A 574 0.57 20.61 -1.23
C MET A 574 -0.40 21.39 -0.32
N VAL A 575 -0.50 22.70 -0.49
CA VAL A 575 -1.43 23.55 0.29
C VAL A 575 -2.88 23.17 0.02
N ASP A 576 -3.26 22.89 -1.22
CA ASP A 576 -4.60 22.42 -1.58
C ASP A 576 -4.96 21.10 -0.89
N ASN A 577 -4.02 20.16 -0.82
CA ASN A 577 -4.21 18.89 -0.12
C ASN A 577 -4.32 19.09 1.38
N ILE A 578 -3.48 19.95 1.98
CA ILE A 578 -3.57 20.31 3.41
C ILE A 578 -4.91 20.97 3.74
N ASP A 579 -5.43 21.87 2.88
CA ASP A 579 -6.77 22.46 3.04
C ASP A 579 -7.86 21.41 3.08
N MET A 580 -7.80 20.44 2.16
CA MET A 580 -8.72 19.31 2.13
C MET A 580 -8.65 18.49 3.43
N PHE A 581 -7.44 18.19 3.94
CA PHE A 581 -7.26 17.46 5.19
C PHE A 581 -7.79 18.24 6.41
N ILE A 582 -7.53 19.55 6.49
CA ILE A 582 -8.06 20.41 7.55
C ILE A 582 -9.60 20.42 7.52
N LYS A 583 -10.21 20.59 6.35
CA LYS A 583 -11.68 20.55 6.18
C LYS A 583 -12.26 19.20 6.57
N SER A 584 -11.61 18.09 6.15
CA SER A 584 -12.01 16.74 6.51
C SER A 584 -11.94 16.50 8.02
N ASN A 585 -10.86 16.92 8.68
CA ASN A 585 -10.70 16.78 10.13
C ASN A 585 -11.72 17.63 10.93
N LYS A 586 -12.00 18.86 10.50
CA LYS A 586 -13.05 19.71 11.11
C LYS A 586 -14.42 19.05 10.96
N LYS A 587 -14.72 18.52 9.76
CA LYS A 587 -15.95 17.79 9.51
C LYS A 587 -16.05 16.55 10.38
N LEU A 588 -14.97 15.75 10.46
CA LEU A 588 -14.92 14.56 11.31
C LEU A 588 -15.20 14.90 12.78
N ALA A 589 -14.53 15.92 13.33
CA ALA A 589 -14.75 16.36 14.71
C ALA A 589 -16.22 16.74 14.96
N LYS A 590 -16.84 17.50 14.05
CA LYS A 590 -18.25 17.86 14.10
C LYS A 590 -19.17 16.63 14.00
N ASP A 591 -18.92 15.74 13.03
CA ASP A 591 -19.74 14.55 12.79
C ASP A 591 -19.67 13.59 14.00
N VAL A 592 -18.50 13.42 14.62
CA VAL A 592 -18.33 12.58 15.81
C VAL A 592 -19.09 13.18 17.00
N ALA A 593 -18.95 14.49 17.25
CA ALA A 593 -19.68 15.16 18.31
C ALA A 593 -21.21 15.00 18.12
N GLN A 594 -21.71 15.32 16.94
CA GLN A 594 -23.13 15.22 16.63
C GLN A 594 -23.67 13.77 16.77
N LYS A 595 -22.94 12.76 16.30
CA LYS A 595 -23.31 11.36 16.44
C LYS A 595 -23.29 10.90 17.90
N THR A 596 -22.32 11.39 18.69
CA THR A 596 -22.22 11.13 20.12
C THR A 596 -23.44 11.67 20.88
N ASP A 597 -23.77 12.93 20.64
CA ASP A 597 -24.95 13.58 21.25
C ASP A 597 -26.25 12.88 20.88
N GLN A 598 -26.41 12.59 19.59
CA GLN A 598 -27.60 11.87 19.09
C GLN A 598 -27.73 10.48 19.75
N ARG A 599 -26.64 9.71 19.81
CA ARG A 599 -26.60 8.39 20.44
C ARG A 599 -26.94 8.46 21.92
N ASN A 600 -26.33 9.39 22.65
CA ASN A 600 -26.56 9.57 24.08
C ASN A 600 -28.00 10.01 24.38
N ASN A 601 -28.55 10.92 23.59
CA ASN A 601 -29.96 11.33 23.69
C ASN A 601 -30.93 10.17 23.42
N LEU A 602 -30.69 9.33 22.41
CA LEU A 602 -31.51 8.15 22.13
C LEU A 602 -31.44 7.10 23.28
N LEU A 603 -30.29 7.02 23.98
CA LEU A 603 -30.16 6.20 25.19
C LEU A 603 -31.00 6.75 26.34
N ASP A 604 -30.95 8.06 26.58
CA ASP A 604 -31.74 8.73 27.63
C ASP A 604 -33.25 8.60 27.40
N LEU A 605 -33.68 8.70 26.13
CA LEU A 605 -35.07 8.46 25.72
C LEU A 605 -35.46 6.97 25.70
N LYS A 606 -34.53 6.06 25.98
CA LYS A 606 -34.71 4.59 25.87
C LYS A 606 -35.16 4.14 24.47
N SER A 607 -34.92 4.93 23.46
CA SER A 607 -35.40 4.69 22.09
C SER A 607 -34.90 3.36 21.52
N PHE A 608 -33.64 3.00 21.76
CA PHE A 608 -33.08 1.70 21.34
C PHE A 608 -33.85 0.50 21.92
N THR A 609 -34.30 0.59 23.18
CA THR A 609 -35.07 -0.47 23.83
C THR A 609 -36.51 -0.50 23.32
N ILE A 610 -37.16 0.67 23.19
CA ILE A 610 -38.56 0.78 22.77
C ILE A 610 -38.74 0.36 21.30
N ALA A 611 -37.79 0.71 20.44
CA ALA A 611 -37.80 0.34 19.01
C ALA A 611 -37.31 -1.08 18.76
N GLY A 612 -36.71 -1.73 19.76
CA GLY A 612 -36.16 -3.08 19.64
C GLY A 612 -37.24 -4.14 19.38
N ASN A 613 -36.85 -5.17 18.60
CA ASN A 613 -37.73 -6.34 18.45
C ASN A 613 -37.63 -7.24 19.70
N PRO A 614 -38.70 -7.40 20.46
CA PRO A 614 -38.64 -8.17 21.72
C PRO A 614 -38.33 -9.67 21.52
N LYS A 615 -38.39 -10.16 20.29
CA LYS A 615 -38.04 -11.56 19.95
C LYS A 615 -36.59 -11.75 19.58
N LYS A 616 -35.79 -10.67 19.54
CA LYS A 616 -34.36 -10.70 19.15
C LYS A 616 -33.53 -9.99 20.20
N THR A 617 -32.39 -10.56 20.55
CA THR A 617 -31.41 -9.86 21.37
C THR A 617 -30.71 -8.83 20.52
N TYR A 618 -30.90 -7.56 20.86
CA TYR A 618 -30.16 -6.43 20.25
C TYR A 618 -30.07 -5.30 21.27
N LEU A 619 -28.96 -5.32 22.02
CA LEU A 619 -28.78 -4.44 23.18
C LEU A 619 -28.57 -2.98 22.72
N PRO A 620 -28.97 -2.01 23.54
CA PRO A 620 -28.59 -0.62 23.32
C PRO A 620 -27.07 -0.49 23.23
N PRO A 621 -26.54 0.44 22.37
CA PRO A 621 -25.11 0.70 22.34
C PRO A 621 -24.62 1.31 23.67
N LYS A 622 -23.32 1.20 23.93
CA LYS A 622 -22.71 1.87 25.09
C LYS A 622 -22.80 3.39 24.93
N ARG A 623 -22.99 4.11 26.05
CA ARG A 623 -22.87 5.58 26.06
C ARG A 623 -21.44 5.96 25.67
N LEU A 624 -21.31 7.00 24.89
CA LEU A 624 -20.02 7.59 24.52
C LEU A 624 -19.70 8.79 25.41
N ASP A 625 -18.43 9.01 25.65
CA ASP A 625 -17.95 10.23 26.32
C ASP A 625 -18.20 11.46 25.44
N GLU A 626 -18.43 12.60 26.05
CA GLU A 626 -18.63 13.84 25.33
C GLU A 626 -17.36 14.21 24.54
N VAL A 627 -17.56 14.64 23.30
CA VAL A 627 -16.46 15.08 22.44
C VAL A 627 -16.04 16.49 22.87
N PRO A 628 -14.76 16.72 23.19
CA PRO A 628 -14.31 18.05 23.57
C PRO A 628 -14.46 19.05 22.41
N ALA A 629 -14.74 20.30 22.74
CA ALA A 629 -14.72 21.36 21.75
C ALA A 629 -13.28 21.64 21.29
N PHE A 630 -13.07 21.60 19.97
CA PHE A 630 -11.76 21.90 19.38
C PHE A 630 -11.72 23.34 18.88
N ASP A 631 -10.70 24.12 19.29
CA ASP A 631 -10.38 25.40 18.68
C ASP A 631 -9.41 25.20 17.52
N PHE A 632 -9.90 25.37 16.30
CA PHE A 632 -9.11 25.29 15.07
C PHE A 632 -8.50 26.63 14.65
N SER A 633 -8.73 27.73 15.38
CA SER A 633 -8.24 29.07 15.01
C SER A 633 -6.73 29.15 14.82
N PRO A 634 -5.89 28.54 15.70
CA PRO A 634 -4.44 28.53 15.50
C PRO A 634 -4.01 27.77 14.23
N LEU A 635 -4.69 26.64 13.94
CA LEU A 635 -4.44 25.85 12.72
C LEU A 635 -4.81 26.65 11.47
N ASP A 636 -5.96 27.32 11.46
CA ASP A 636 -6.39 28.18 10.35
C ASP A 636 -5.40 29.32 10.11
N ALA A 637 -4.97 30.00 11.16
CA ALA A 637 -3.98 31.08 11.07
C ALA A 637 -2.63 30.58 10.51
N ALA A 638 -2.19 29.38 10.92
CA ALA A 638 -0.97 28.75 10.39
C ALA A 638 -1.15 28.38 8.91
N PHE A 639 -2.28 27.81 8.55
CA PHE A 639 -2.61 27.44 7.17
C PHE A 639 -2.65 28.67 6.24
N PHE A 640 -3.25 29.79 6.66
CA PHE A 640 -3.24 31.02 5.87
C PHE A 640 -1.81 31.56 5.62
N ARG A 641 -0.93 31.48 6.61
CA ARG A 641 0.49 31.85 6.43
C ARG A 641 1.20 30.93 5.45
N LEU A 642 0.97 29.61 5.55
CA LEU A 642 1.53 28.62 4.62
C LEU A 642 1.06 28.88 3.18
N LYS A 643 -0.25 29.09 2.97
CA LYS A 643 -0.83 29.41 1.67
C LYS A 643 -0.22 30.69 1.07
N ALA A 644 -0.10 31.73 1.87
CA ALA A 644 0.53 32.98 1.41
C ALA A 644 2.00 32.77 1.03
N SER A 645 2.73 31.90 1.74
CA SER A 645 4.13 31.58 1.44
C SER A 645 4.27 30.76 0.16
N ALA A 646 3.42 29.75 -0.04
CA ALA A 646 3.38 28.97 -1.28
C ALA A 646 3.12 29.85 -2.51
N LEU A 647 2.17 30.77 -2.41
CA LEU A 647 1.88 31.73 -3.50
C LEU A 647 3.04 32.69 -3.75
N ARG A 648 3.76 33.13 -2.72
CA ARG A 648 4.97 33.96 -2.91
C ARG A 648 6.08 33.20 -3.62
N TYR A 649 6.30 31.94 -3.25
CA TYR A 649 7.26 31.07 -3.91
C TYR A 649 6.90 30.87 -5.40
N GLU A 650 5.65 30.58 -5.73
CA GLU A 650 5.18 30.40 -7.11
C GLU A 650 5.36 31.67 -7.96
N ARG A 651 5.07 32.85 -7.36
CA ARG A 651 5.32 34.15 -8.02
C ARG A 651 6.82 34.43 -8.23
N ALA A 652 7.67 33.97 -7.32
CA ALA A 652 9.12 34.11 -7.51
C ALA A 652 9.61 33.23 -8.67
N LEU A 653 9.13 31.98 -8.73
CA LEU A 653 9.43 31.08 -9.82
C LEU A 653 8.94 31.59 -11.19
N SER A 654 7.74 32.18 -11.25
CA SER A 654 7.22 32.72 -12.52
C SER A 654 8.00 33.92 -13.06
N LYS A 655 8.81 34.58 -12.22
CA LYS A 655 9.71 35.65 -12.59
C LYS A 655 11.16 35.22 -12.74
N PHE A 656 11.42 33.93 -12.53
CA PHE A 656 12.75 33.38 -12.58
C PHE A 656 13.27 33.36 -14.04
N GLU A 657 14.38 34.03 -14.28
CA GLU A 657 15.09 33.97 -15.55
C GLU A 657 16.18 32.89 -15.46
N LYS A 658 16.13 31.93 -16.37
CA LYS A 658 17.10 30.83 -16.43
C LYS A 658 18.52 31.42 -16.58
N GLY A 659 19.43 30.93 -15.74
CA GLY A 659 20.81 31.39 -15.71
C GLY A 659 21.05 32.64 -14.84
N SER A 660 20.04 33.23 -14.21
CA SER A 660 20.20 34.43 -13.35
C SER A 660 20.81 34.12 -11.99
N LEU A 661 20.82 32.84 -11.53
CA LEU A 661 21.38 32.42 -10.25
C LEU A 661 22.80 31.89 -10.37
N SER A 662 23.65 32.23 -9.41
CA SER A 662 24.97 31.61 -9.25
C SER A 662 24.84 30.15 -8.77
N ALA A 663 25.93 29.38 -8.88
CA ALA A 663 25.97 27.99 -8.40
C ALA A 663 25.70 27.90 -6.89
N GLU A 664 26.20 28.84 -6.12
CA GLU A 664 26.01 28.93 -4.66
C GLU A 664 24.54 29.20 -4.33
N GLN A 665 23.88 30.12 -5.04
CA GLN A 665 22.45 30.42 -4.84
C GLN A 665 21.57 29.21 -5.17
N LYS A 666 21.86 28.48 -6.25
CA LYS A 666 21.16 27.24 -6.58
C LYS A 666 21.35 26.17 -5.50
N ALA A 667 22.56 26.00 -5.00
CA ALA A 667 22.85 25.06 -3.92
C ALA A 667 22.11 25.42 -2.62
N GLU A 668 22.04 26.70 -2.26
CA GLU A 668 21.29 27.19 -1.08
C GLU A 668 19.79 26.90 -1.21
N ILE A 669 19.19 27.24 -2.36
CA ILE A 669 17.77 26.99 -2.63
C ILE A 669 17.49 25.48 -2.57
N ASN A 670 18.29 24.65 -3.24
CA ASN A 670 18.09 23.21 -3.24
C ASN A 670 18.28 22.59 -1.86
N ASN A 671 19.19 23.11 -1.03
CA ASN A 671 19.35 22.68 0.36
C ASN A 671 18.14 22.99 1.24
N ILE A 672 17.38 24.05 0.92
CA ILE A 672 16.10 24.33 1.58
C ILE A 672 15.01 23.39 1.05
N LEU A 673 14.91 23.23 -0.28
CA LEU A 673 13.86 22.45 -0.93
C LEU A 673 13.89 20.98 -0.54
N LYS A 674 15.05 20.34 -0.49
CA LYS A 674 15.17 18.92 -0.10
C LYS A 674 14.72 18.62 1.34
N LYS A 675 14.64 19.65 2.20
CA LYS A 675 14.22 19.53 3.61
C LYS A 675 12.73 19.80 3.84
N VAL A 676 11.94 19.92 2.78
CA VAL A 676 10.52 20.31 2.91
C VAL A 676 9.72 19.33 3.76
N ASP A 677 9.90 18.03 3.54
CA ASP A 677 9.18 17.00 4.31
C ASP A 677 9.76 16.83 5.73
N GLN A 678 11.03 17.20 5.95
CA GLN A 678 11.59 17.27 7.31
C GLN A 678 10.91 18.33 8.16
N ALA A 679 10.38 19.40 7.55
CA ALA A 679 9.58 20.40 8.26
C ALA A 679 8.20 19.87 8.71
N LEU A 680 7.77 18.72 8.20
CA LEU A 680 6.54 18.04 8.59
C LEU A 680 6.76 17.00 9.69
N ILE A 681 7.99 16.80 10.14
CA ILE A 681 8.35 15.82 11.17
C ILE A 681 8.19 16.45 12.56
N ARG A 682 7.56 15.70 13.45
CA ARG A 682 7.54 15.91 14.88
C ARG A 682 8.49 14.92 15.54
N GLU A 683 9.59 15.38 16.11
CA GLU A 683 10.65 14.48 16.62
C GLU A 683 10.17 13.57 17.76
N GLU A 684 9.24 14.02 18.59
CA GLU A 684 8.62 13.22 19.65
C GLU A 684 7.65 12.16 19.11
N GLY A 685 7.39 12.17 17.80
CA GLY A 685 6.45 11.29 17.15
C GLY A 685 4.98 11.61 17.41
N LEU A 686 4.11 10.78 16.89
CA LEU A 686 2.67 10.91 17.04
C LEU A 686 2.19 10.28 18.37
N PRO A 687 1.09 10.75 18.96
CA PRO A 687 0.56 10.18 20.19
C PRO A 687 0.37 8.66 20.10
N ARG A 688 0.91 7.91 21.07
CA ARG A 688 0.89 6.44 21.21
C ARG A 688 1.71 5.66 20.18
N ARG A 689 2.49 6.34 19.31
CA ARG A 689 3.33 5.74 18.27
C ARG A 689 4.41 6.72 17.84
N ASP A 690 5.38 6.87 18.69
CA ASP A 690 6.50 7.82 18.59
C ASP A 690 7.44 7.54 17.39
N TRP A 691 7.40 6.33 16.86
CA TRP A 691 8.15 5.98 15.65
C TRP A 691 7.64 6.74 14.41
N PHE A 692 6.31 6.93 14.28
CA PHE A 692 5.70 7.72 13.20
C PHE A 692 5.79 9.20 13.55
N LYS A 693 6.54 9.95 12.76
CA LYS A 693 6.87 11.35 13.04
C LYS A 693 6.20 12.34 12.09
N ASN A 694 5.81 11.90 10.88
CA ASN A 694 5.19 12.77 9.89
C ASN A 694 3.77 13.16 10.31
N MET A 695 3.49 14.48 10.36
CA MET A 695 2.20 15.01 10.82
C MET A 695 1.10 15.02 9.74
N ILE A 696 1.44 14.73 8.47
CA ILE A 696 0.50 14.82 7.34
C ILE A 696 0.10 13.45 6.81
N TYR A 697 1.04 12.49 6.74
CA TYR A 697 0.87 11.23 6.01
C TYR A 697 0.72 9.99 6.90
N ALA A 698 0.63 10.13 8.20
CA ALA A 698 0.60 8.99 9.10
C ALA A 698 -0.58 8.03 8.82
N PRO A 699 -0.34 6.70 8.86
CA PRO A 699 -1.41 5.72 8.72
C PRO A 699 -2.41 5.80 9.88
N GLY A 700 -3.59 5.20 9.72
CA GLY A 700 -4.56 5.00 10.80
C GLY A 700 -4.00 4.09 11.90
N PHE A 701 -4.53 4.23 13.12
CA PHE A 701 -4.12 3.40 14.26
C PHE A 701 -4.84 2.04 14.30
N TYR A 702 -6.05 1.98 13.67
CA TYR A 702 -6.87 0.79 13.47
C TYR A 702 -7.24 0.60 12.01
#